data_56a7df39365169e8199e6bc42c738885
#
_entry.id   56a7df39365169e8199e6bc42c738885
#
_cell.length_a   1.000
_cell.length_b   1.000
_cell.length_c   1.000
_cell.angle_alpha   90.00
_cell.angle_beta   90.00
_cell.angle_gamma   90.00
#
_symmetry.space_group_name_H-M   'P 1'
#
loop_
_entity.id
_entity.type
_entity.pdbx_description
1 polymer ?
#
loop_
_entity_poly.entity_id
_entity_poly.type
_entity_poly.pdbx_seq_one_letter_code
_entity_poly.pdbx_strand_id
1 'polypeptide(L)'
;MKIEKKRKVMLLISSIFIFVAAHTQEPTIPVADNLVTDGIPPLPASIVPEVKSYTESRGAVVVDWHPLKKEMLISTRFGNTPQLHWVKMPGGERKQITFFDEPVSTATFNPVNANYFLYAKDSGGNEFRQIYRYQISTGKSIQLTPGGRSQNGNIAWNEKGNKIVYTSTRRNGADRDIYMMDPLDTSTNKMLMQVSGGGWSIDDWSDDEKKLIVEEEISVNESSLWIYDFNTGDKKRLLPQQDERAVYSNGIFSKDGKGIYLLSNKDNEFLKLCWYDLSSNKLTVLTPEINWDVTNIDVTKDGKQIAFVTNEAGASKLYIMNTSSKKYMRVDAVPTGVIGGITWHKDGSSLAFSYISSNASSDVFEWNTERQNLTRWTESELGGMDVSGIEPPELIKWKSFDGKEISGFLYKANKKFTGRRPVIINIHGGPEGQSRPTFIGRSNYFLNELGVSIIYPNVRGSTGYGKTFTDLDNGMKREESVQDIGSLIDWIATQSNLDASRIMITGGSYGGYMTLACAFHYNDKIRCALDVVGISNFNTFLKNTESYRRDLRRVEYGDERDTAMAAFFERTAPLNNVDKITKPMFIVQGKNDPRVPYTESQNMAEKIKKNGGAVWYLMANDEGHGFGKKNNQDFLFYAMVEFVKRYLVND
;
A
#
# COMPACT_ATOMS: atom_id res chain seq x y z
N MET A 1 37.11 92.62 -48.83
CA MET A 1 36.47 92.13 -47.59
C MET A 1 35.76 90.80 -47.98
N LYS A 2 36.45 89.66 -47.67
CA LYS A 2 35.98 88.32 -48.03
C LYS A 2 35.47 87.64 -46.76
N ILE A 3 34.29 87.16 -46.75
CA ILE A 3 33.66 86.40 -45.63
C ILE A 3 33.81 84.90 -45.95
N GLU A 4 34.59 84.20 -45.17
CA GLU A 4 34.75 82.76 -45.22
C GLU A 4 33.56 82.09 -44.48
N LYS A 5 32.82 81.22 -45.15
CA LYS A 5 31.81 80.35 -44.57
C LYS A 5 32.48 79.04 -44.13
N LYS A 6 32.59 78.81 -42.81
CA LYS A 6 32.97 77.49 -42.24
C LYS A 6 31.75 76.59 -42.26
N ARG A 7 31.81 75.49 -43.02
CA ARG A 7 30.83 74.35 -42.92
C ARG A 7 31.24 73.47 -41.75
N LYS A 8 30.36 73.34 -40.76
CA LYS A 8 30.43 72.27 -39.72
C LYS A 8 29.83 70.99 -40.27
N VAL A 9 30.67 69.96 -40.42
CA VAL A 9 30.23 68.59 -40.69
C VAL A 9 29.84 67.97 -39.36
N MET A 10 28.60 67.62 -39.16
CA MET A 10 28.07 66.95 -38.00
C MET A 10 28.09 65.43 -38.28
N LEU A 11 29.06 64.70 -37.67
CA LEU A 11 29.10 63.25 -37.73
C LEU A 11 28.01 62.69 -36.79
N LEU A 12 26.97 62.04 -37.34
CA LEU A 12 26.00 61.28 -36.62
C LEU A 12 26.58 59.87 -36.37
N ILE A 13 27.05 59.58 -35.14
CA ILE A 13 27.43 58.24 -34.72
C ILE A 13 26.13 57.50 -34.30
N SER A 14 25.62 56.63 -35.19
CA SER A 14 24.52 55.73 -34.89
C SER A 14 25.04 54.56 -34.03
N SER A 15 24.85 54.63 -32.75
CA SER A 15 25.12 53.50 -31.85
C SER A 15 24.03 52.42 -32.03
N ILE A 16 24.36 51.37 -32.75
CA ILE A 16 23.53 50.15 -32.80
C ILE A 16 23.69 49.41 -31.49
N PHE A 17 22.72 49.51 -30.58
CA PHE A 17 22.60 48.64 -29.42
C PHE A 17 22.10 47.27 -29.91
N ILE A 18 23.03 46.30 -30.03
CA ILE A 18 22.66 44.89 -30.20
C ILE A 18 22.19 44.40 -28.81
N PHE A 19 20.87 44.32 -28.63
CA PHE A 19 20.31 43.56 -27.51
C PHE A 19 20.57 42.08 -27.78
N VAL A 20 21.66 41.54 -27.19
CA VAL A 20 21.83 40.11 -27.01
C VAL A 20 20.83 39.72 -25.92
N ALA A 21 19.70 39.18 -26.32
CA ALA A 21 18.80 38.51 -25.39
C ALA A 21 19.57 37.29 -24.82
N ALA A 22 20.21 37.48 -23.67
CA ALA A 22 20.73 36.36 -22.91
C ALA A 22 19.50 35.49 -22.55
N HIS A 23 19.31 34.39 -23.26
CA HIS A 23 18.44 33.34 -22.81
C HIS A 23 19.03 32.80 -21.51
N THR A 24 18.60 33.33 -20.38
CA THR A 24 18.90 32.73 -19.08
C THR A 24 18.22 31.38 -19.09
N GLN A 25 19.03 30.32 -19.15
CA GLN A 25 18.55 28.97 -19.06
C GLN A 25 17.76 28.84 -17.74
N GLU A 26 16.53 28.35 -17.83
CA GLU A 26 15.67 28.17 -16.65
C GLU A 26 16.42 27.34 -15.61
N PRO A 27 16.44 27.75 -14.32
CA PRO A 27 17.02 26.93 -13.26
C PRO A 27 16.42 25.53 -13.24
N THR A 28 17.26 24.53 -12.96
CA THR A 28 16.83 23.12 -12.93
C THR A 28 16.92 22.55 -11.52
N ILE A 29 16.10 21.53 -11.25
CA ILE A 29 16.10 20.80 -10.00
C ILE A 29 17.35 19.91 -9.96
N PRO A 30 18.22 20.03 -8.95
CA PRO A 30 19.39 19.14 -8.83
C PRO A 30 18.95 17.70 -8.52
N VAL A 31 19.63 16.74 -9.13
CA VAL A 31 19.49 15.32 -8.78
C VAL A 31 20.27 15.06 -7.50
N ALA A 32 19.62 14.53 -6.47
CA ALA A 32 20.29 14.21 -5.21
C ALA A 32 21.24 12.98 -5.38
N ASP A 33 22.29 12.90 -4.57
CA ASP A 33 23.36 11.86 -4.68
C ASP A 33 22.83 10.43 -4.50
N ASN A 34 21.72 10.26 -3.80
CA ASN A 34 21.06 8.95 -3.62
C ASN A 34 20.19 8.53 -4.80
N LEU A 35 19.99 9.40 -5.79
CA LEU A 35 19.18 9.12 -6.99
C LEU A 35 20.07 8.85 -8.20
N VAL A 36 19.70 7.81 -8.95
CA VAL A 36 20.28 7.49 -10.25
C VAL A 36 19.24 7.77 -11.33
N THR A 37 19.59 8.63 -12.28
CA THR A 37 18.71 9.00 -13.40
C THR A 37 19.37 8.66 -14.74
N ASP A 38 18.61 8.12 -15.68
CA ASP A 38 19.02 7.94 -17.07
C ASP A 38 17.89 8.33 -18.02
N GLY A 39 18.19 9.14 -19.02
CA GLY A 39 17.21 9.63 -20.01
C GLY A 39 16.20 10.67 -19.50
N ILE A 40 16.19 10.99 -18.21
CA ILE A 40 15.36 12.07 -17.65
C ILE A 40 16.02 13.41 -18.01
N PRO A 41 15.31 14.33 -18.68
CA PRO A 41 15.86 15.65 -18.98
C PRO A 41 16.04 16.47 -17.69
N PRO A 42 16.84 17.54 -17.71
CA PRO A 42 16.88 18.50 -16.62
C PRO A 42 15.48 19.01 -16.30
N LEU A 43 15.01 18.79 -15.06
CA LEU A 43 13.66 19.18 -14.63
C LEU A 43 13.62 20.67 -14.31
N PRO A 44 12.67 21.46 -14.86
CA PRO A 44 12.56 22.89 -14.57
C PRO A 44 12.25 23.15 -13.10
N ALA A 45 12.95 24.11 -12.47
CA ALA A 45 12.70 24.46 -11.08
C ALA A 45 11.32 25.09 -10.85
N SER A 46 10.67 25.58 -11.90
CA SER A 46 9.30 26.12 -11.88
C SER A 46 8.23 25.08 -11.48
N ILE A 47 8.51 23.78 -11.69
CA ILE A 47 7.60 22.70 -11.27
C ILE A 47 7.40 22.69 -9.74
N VAL A 48 8.45 23.01 -8.95
CA VAL A 48 8.40 22.92 -7.48
C VAL A 48 7.28 23.79 -6.89
N PRO A 49 7.23 25.12 -7.13
CA PRO A 49 6.13 25.95 -6.63
C PRO A 49 4.78 25.58 -7.27
N GLU A 50 4.76 25.11 -8.51
CA GLU A 50 3.53 24.70 -9.22
C GLU A 50 2.81 23.55 -8.51
N VAL A 51 3.56 22.55 -8.03
CA VAL A 51 2.96 21.36 -7.42
C VAL A 51 2.98 21.36 -5.89
N LYS A 52 3.46 22.43 -5.26
CA LYS A 52 3.72 22.50 -3.82
C LYS A 52 2.51 22.10 -2.96
N SER A 53 1.32 22.60 -3.26
CA SER A 53 0.10 22.27 -2.52
C SER A 53 -0.25 20.77 -2.58
N TYR A 54 0.18 20.06 -3.62
CA TYR A 54 -0.08 18.63 -3.82
C TYR A 54 0.98 17.73 -3.16
N THR A 55 2.17 18.26 -2.84
CA THR A 55 3.26 17.50 -2.20
C THR A 55 3.28 17.62 -0.68
N GLU A 56 2.53 18.55 -0.11
CA GLU A 56 2.54 18.86 1.34
C GLU A 56 1.37 18.23 2.11
N SER A 57 0.51 17.44 1.46
CA SER A 57 -0.53 16.69 2.18
C SER A 57 0.08 15.69 3.16
N ARG A 58 -0.59 15.51 4.29
CA ARG A 58 -0.22 14.57 5.34
C ARG A 58 -1.42 13.69 5.65
N GLY A 59 -1.17 12.53 6.23
CA GLY A 59 -2.20 11.67 6.78
C GLY A 59 -1.80 11.23 8.17
N ALA A 60 -2.76 10.82 8.96
CA ALA A 60 -2.54 10.21 10.27
C ALA A 60 -3.24 8.86 10.32
N VAL A 61 -2.57 7.86 10.89
CA VAL A 61 -3.13 6.53 11.13
C VAL A 61 -2.97 6.18 12.60
N VAL A 62 -4.00 5.53 13.17
CA VAL A 62 -3.92 5.01 14.53
C VAL A 62 -2.88 3.88 14.58
N VAL A 63 -2.08 3.87 15.64
CA VAL A 63 -1.08 2.83 15.86
C VAL A 63 -1.45 2.00 17.08
N ASP A 64 -1.67 2.64 18.24
CA ASP A 64 -2.10 1.95 19.46
C ASP A 64 -2.69 2.93 20.47
N TRP A 65 -3.56 2.42 21.34
CA TRP A 65 -4.03 3.12 22.52
C TRP A 65 -2.99 3.10 23.64
N HIS A 66 -2.90 4.21 24.37
CA HIS A 66 -2.18 4.19 25.65
C HIS A 66 -2.90 3.26 26.65
N PRO A 67 -2.20 2.30 27.28
CA PRO A 67 -2.86 1.24 28.05
C PRO A 67 -3.60 1.69 29.31
N LEU A 68 -3.33 2.90 29.83
CA LEU A 68 -3.89 3.40 31.09
C LEU A 68 -4.67 4.72 30.95
N LYS A 69 -4.60 5.38 29.78
CA LYS A 69 -5.19 6.68 29.55
C LYS A 69 -5.84 6.72 28.18
N LYS A 70 -6.82 7.58 28.02
CA LYS A 70 -7.45 7.85 26.74
C LYS A 70 -6.56 8.77 25.90
N GLU A 71 -5.44 8.25 25.45
CA GLU A 71 -4.41 8.88 24.63
C GLU A 71 -3.98 7.88 23.56
N MET A 72 -3.45 8.33 22.43
CA MET A 72 -3.06 7.45 21.30
C MET A 72 -1.64 7.69 20.84
N LEU A 73 -0.97 6.62 20.36
CA LEU A 73 0.09 6.71 19.37
C LEU A 73 -0.54 6.71 17.98
N ILE A 74 -0.07 7.62 17.15
CA ILE A 74 -0.40 7.69 15.73
C ILE A 74 0.88 7.70 14.91
N SER A 75 0.80 7.29 13.65
CA SER A 75 1.85 7.54 12.67
C SER A 75 1.42 8.66 11.74
N THR A 76 2.27 9.66 11.59
CA THR A 76 2.09 10.78 10.65
C THR A 76 3.45 11.34 10.24
N ARG A 77 3.49 12.15 9.16
CA ARG A 77 4.74 12.69 8.62
C ARG A 77 4.79 14.20 8.79
N PHE A 78 5.75 14.71 9.58
CA PHE A 78 6.07 16.15 9.65
C PHE A 78 7.37 16.48 8.90
N GLY A 79 8.28 15.53 8.82
CA GLY A 79 9.55 15.64 8.09
C GLY A 79 9.59 14.81 6.81
N ASN A 80 10.72 14.15 6.59
CA ASN A 80 10.95 13.34 5.39
C ASN A 80 10.25 11.98 5.42
N THR A 81 10.00 11.41 6.61
CA THR A 81 9.44 10.07 6.81
C THR A 81 8.33 10.09 7.85
N PRO A 82 7.34 9.16 7.76
CA PRO A 82 6.39 8.93 8.85
C PRO A 82 7.08 8.52 10.13
N GLN A 83 6.65 9.13 11.25
CA GLN A 83 7.17 8.88 12.59
C GLN A 83 6.02 8.72 13.58
N LEU A 84 6.31 8.15 14.76
CA LEU A 84 5.33 8.03 15.83
C LEU A 84 5.10 9.37 16.52
N HIS A 85 3.84 9.69 16.73
CA HIS A 85 3.39 10.89 17.44
C HIS A 85 2.40 10.49 18.54
N TRP A 86 2.41 11.23 19.62
CA TRP A 86 1.48 11.07 20.74
C TRP A 86 0.38 12.12 20.66
N VAL A 87 -0.87 11.67 20.73
CA VAL A 87 -2.04 12.55 20.80
C VAL A 87 -2.78 12.27 22.10
N LYS A 88 -2.97 13.32 22.92
CA LYS A 88 -3.51 13.18 24.28
C LYS A 88 -5.02 13.37 24.37
N MET A 89 -5.63 13.99 23.38
CA MET A 89 -7.07 14.26 23.32
C MET A 89 -7.50 14.53 21.89
N PRO A 90 -8.79 14.41 21.55
CA PRO A 90 -9.31 14.79 20.24
C PRO A 90 -8.94 16.24 19.88
N GLY A 91 -8.43 16.44 18.66
CA GLY A 91 -7.95 17.75 18.19
C GLY A 91 -6.69 18.26 18.88
N GLY A 92 -6.06 17.45 19.73
CA GLY A 92 -4.86 17.82 20.46
C GLY A 92 -3.60 17.85 19.63
N GLU A 93 -2.51 18.36 20.23
CA GLU A 93 -1.17 18.38 19.64
C GLU A 93 -0.73 16.99 19.23
N ARG A 94 -0.17 16.86 18.03
CA ARG A 94 0.52 15.66 17.54
C ARG A 94 2.00 15.74 17.92
N LYS A 95 2.33 15.35 19.17
CA LYS A 95 3.69 15.41 19.67
C LYS A 95 4.56 14.32 19.07
N GLN A 96 5.54 14.67 18.23
CA GLN A 96 6.48 13.71 17.65
C GLN A 96 7.33 13.05 18.73
N ILE A 97 7.43 11.71 18.68
CA ILE A 97 8.16 10.89 19.66
C ILE A 97 9.41 10.27 19.06
N THR A 98 9.36 9.83 17.79
CA THR A 98 10.51 9.25 17.09
C THR A 98 11.03 10.19 16.00
N PHE A 99 12.35 10.13 15.74
CA PHE A 99 13.07 11.06 14.86
C PHE A 99 14.10 10.30 14.02
N PHE A 100 13.65 9.27 13.30
CA PHE A 100 14.54 8.44 12.47
C PHE A 100 14.47 8.89 11.01
N ASP A 101 15.54 8.63 10.26
CA ASP A 101 15.56 8.81 8.82
C ASP A 101 14.66 7.79 8.10
N GLU A 102 14.46 6.64 8.72
CA GLU A 102 13.59 5.58 8.21
C GLU A 102 12.16 5.70 8.75
N PRO A 103 11.14 5.28 7.97
CA PRO A 103 9.76 5.30 8.42
C PRO A 103 9.53 4.42 9.67
N VAL A 104 8.73 4.93 10.60
CA VAL A 104 8.19 4.17 11.73
C VAL A 104 6.68 4.32 11.75
N SER A 105 5.97 3.26 11.41
CA SER A 105 4.51 3.28 11.28
C SER A 105 3.78 2.28 12.16
N THR A 106 4.51 1.38 12.83
CA THR A 106 3.93 0.35 13.70
C THR A 106 4.59 0.37 15.06
N ALA A 107 3.79 0.31 16.11
CA ALA A 107 4.25 0.17 17.50
C ALA A 107 3.16 -0.50 18.33
N THR A 108 3.54 -1.03 19.49
CA THR A 108 2.60 -1.55 20.48
C THR A 108 3.09 -1.22 21.88
N PHE A 109 2.22 -0.67 22.73
CA PHE A 109 2.53 -0.42 24.13
C PHE A 109 2.67 -1.72 24.92
N ASN A 110 3.45 -1.66 25.99
CA ASN A 110 3.29 -2.66 27.03
C ASN A 110 1.86 -2.59 27.58
N PRO A 111 1.10 -3.70 27.59
CA PRO A 111 -0.33 -3.67 27.91
C PRO A 111 -0.65 -3.32 29.36
N VAL A 112 0.32 -3.42 30.28
CA VAL A 112 0.12 -3.21 31.73
C VAL A 112 0.61 -1.85 32.18
N ASN A 113 1.71 -1.36 31.58
CA ASN A 113 2.29 -0.07 31.93
C ASN A 113 2.78 0.65 30.65
N ALA A 114 2.69 1.97 30.64
CA ALA A 114 3.10 2.78 29.52
C ALA A 114 4.53 3.33 29.65
N ASN A 115 5.44 2.63 30.31
CA ASN A 115 6.81 3.11 30.48
C ASN A 115 7.62 2.99 29.20
N TYR A 116 7.22 2.08 28.31
CA TYR A 116 7.83 1.88 27.00
C TYR A 116 6.84 1.27 26.02
N PHE A 117 7.17 1.37 24.76
CA PHE A 117 6.51 0.64 23.67
C PHE A 117 7.53 -0.08 22.80
N LEU A 118 7.08 -1.06 22.04
CA LEU A 118 7.87 -1.73 21.02
C LEU A 118 7.50 -1.17 19.66
N TYR A 119 8.48 -1.09 18.76
CA TYR A 119 8.26 -0.69 17.38
C TYR A 119 9.20 -1.46 16.45
N ALA A 120 8.86 -1.50 15.17
CA ALA A 120 9.69 -2.14 14.16
C ALA A 120 10.08 -1.13 13.07
N LYS A 121 11.33 -1.21 12.61
CA LYS A 121 11.82 -0.44 11.46
C LYS A 121 12.87 -1.22 10.69
N ASP A 122 13.00 -0.93 9.42
CA ASP A 122 14.04 -1.44 8.53
C ASP A 122 15.11 -0.37 8.24
N SER A 123 15.92 -0.60 7.22
CA SER A 123 16.93 0.33 6.75
C SER A 123 16.87 0.43 5.23
N GLY A 124 16.70 1.66 4.72
CA GLY A 124 16.65 1.92 3.27
C GLY A 124 15.51 1.20 2.55
N GLY A 125 14.41 0.87 3.22
CA GLY A 125 13.26 0.18 2.64
C GLY A 125 13.47 -1.31 2.34
N ASN A 126 14.50 -1.94 2.94
CA ASN A 126 14.86 -3.34 2.65
C ASN A 126 13.95 -4.38 3.31
N GLU A 127 12.97 -3.97 4.10
CA GLU A 127 11.98 -4.79 4.83
C GLU A 127 12.57 -5.78 5.85
N PHE A 128 13.88 -5.81 6.09
CA PHE A 128 14.48 -6.60 7.17
C PHE A 128 14.34 -5.89 8.51
N ARG A 129 13.06 -5.75 8.91
CA ARG A 129 12.69 -5.01 10.11
C ARG A 129 13.28 -5.64 11.35
N GLN A 130 13.80 -4.78 12.26
CA GLN A 130 14.24 -5.14 13.60
C GLN A 130 13.26 -4.57 14.61
N ILE A 131 13.07 -5.30 15.73
CA ILE A 131 12.22 -4.88 16.83
C ILE A 131 13.07 -4.08 17.82
N TYR A 132 12.54 -2.94 18.23
CA TYR A 132 13.14 -2.02 19.19
C TYR A 132 12.20 -1.77 20.36
N ARG A 133 12.76 -1.53 21.55
CA ARG A 133 12.08 -0.99 22.71
C ARG A 133 12.39 0.50 22.83
N TYR A 134 11.37 1.35 22.84
CA TYR A 134 11.50 2.78 23.08
C TYR A 134 11.14 3.11 24.51
N GLN A 135 12.10 3.62 25.30
CA GLN A 135 11.90 4.03 26.68
C GLN A 135 11.38 5.47 26.74
N ILE A 136 10.13 5.68 27.18
CA ILE A 136 9.45 6.97 27.09
C ILE A 136 10.13 8.04 27.96
N SER A 137 10.58 7.68 29.16
CA SER A 137 11.19 8.63 30.11
C SER A 137 12.54 9.18 29.65
N THR A 138 13.27 8.46 28.79
CA THR A 138 14.63 8.84 28.34
C THR A 138 14.73 9.11 26.85
N GLY A 139 13.72 8.74 26.05
CA GLY A 139 13.77 8.78 24.58
C GLY A 139 14.74 7.76 23.96
N LYS A 140 15.27 6.82 24.72
CA LYS A 140 16.26 5.84 24.23
C LYS A 140 15.57 4.66 23.56
N SER A 141 16.13 4.26 22.42
CA SER A 141 15.76 3.04 21.70
C SER A 141 16.81 1.96 21.88
N ILE A 142 16.36 0.75 22.17
CA ILE A 142 17.21 -0.45 22.35
C ILE A 142 16.72 -1.49 21.35
N GLN A 143 17.62 -2.00 20.50
CA GLN A 143 17.31 -3.08 19.57
C GLN A 143 17.19 -4.40 20.36
N LEU A 144 16.12 -5.15 20.14
CA LEU A 144 15.81 -6.40 20.82
C LEU A 144 16.14 -7.64 19.98
N THR A 145 16.11 -7.51 18.65
CA THR A 145 16.40 -8.60 17.72
C THR A 145 17.85 -8.55 17.23
N PRO A 146 18.45 -9.68 16.81
CA PRO A 146 19.90 -9.74 16.54
C PRO A 146 20.42 -8.87 15.40
N GLY A 147 19.54 -8.34 14.53
CA GLY A 147 19.96 -7.58 13.34
C GLY A 147 20.17 -8.46 12.12
N GLY A 148 20.92 -7.91 11.13
CA GLY A 148 21.22 -8.58 9.86
C GLY A 148 20.04 -8.69 8.91
N ARG A 149 20.13 -9.63 7.98
CA ARG A 149 19.08 -9.88 6.96
C ARG A 149 18.00 -10.81 7.50
N SER A 150 17.36 -10.44 8.59
CA SER A 150 16.21 -11.15 9.15
C SER A 150 14.99 -10.24 9.24
N GLN A 151 13.85 -10.73 8.79
CA GLN A 151 12.56 -10.10 9.03
C GLN A 151 12.07 -10.43 10.42
N ASN A 152 11.70 -9.42 11.21
CA ASN A 152 11.14 -9.61 12.54
C ASN A 152 9.88 -8.73 12.66
N GLY A 153 8.82 -9.26 13.27
CA GLY A 153 7.56 -8.52 13.39
C GLY A 153 6.43 -9.37 13.95
N ASN A 154 5.19 -8.94 13.71
CA ASN A 154 3.98 -9.60 14.18
C ASN A 154 4.06 -9.92 15.69
N ILE A 155 4.23 -8.85 16.50
CA ILE A 155 4.44 -8.92 17.94
C ILE A 155 3.11 -9.10 18.65
N ALA A 156 3.02 -10.11 19.53
CA ALA A 156 1.91 -10.27 20.48
C ALA A 156 2.43 -10.29 21.92
N TRP A 157 1.74 -9.57 22.82
CA TRP A 157 2.03 -9.51 24.23
C TRP A 157 1.27 -10.59 25.00
N ASN A 158 1.90 -11.13 26.06
CA ASN A 158 1.11 -11.85 27.06
C ASN A 158 0.33 -10.86 27.95
N GLU A 159 -0.68 -11.37 28.64
CA GLU A 159 -1.58 -10.56 29.48
C GLU A 159 -0.84 -9.77 30.58
N LYS A 160 0.22 -10.33 31.14
CA LYS A 160 1.06 -9.71 32.18
C LYS A 160 2.02 -8.64 31.64
N GLY A 161 2.18 -8.53 30.32
CA GLY A 161 3.08 -7.55 29.70
C GLY A 161 4.57 -7.76 30.01
N ASN A 162 4.96 -8.96 30.41
CA ASN A 162 6.36 -9.29 30.68
C ASN A 162 6.98 -10.22 29.63
N LYS A 163 6.22 -10.65 28.64
CA LYS A 163 6.70 -11.46 27.50
C LYS A 163 6.06 -11.02 26.21
N ILE A 164 6.81 -11.18 25.14
CA ILE A 164 6.30 -11.10 23.77
C ILE A 164 6.60 -12.40 23.04
N VAL A 165 5.72 -12.73 22.10
CA VAL A 165 6.01 -13.63 20.99
C VAL A 165 6.10 -12.81 19.70
N TYR A 166 6.93 -13.22 18.78
CA TYR A 166 7.12 -12.54 17.51
C TYR A 166 7.62 -13.50 16.43
N THR A 167 7.41 -13.16 15.18
CA THR A 167 7.91 -13.97 14.06
C THR A 167 9.29 -13.48 13.62
N SER A 168 10.15 -14.42 13.17
CA SER A 168 11.48 -14.08 12.66
C SER A 168 11.96 -15.09 11.61
N THR A 169 12.59 -14.56 10.54
CA THR A 169 13.27 -15.40 9.53
C THR A 169 14.75 -15.66 9.85
N ARG A 170 15.22 -15.33 11.04
CA ARG A 170 16.66 -15.32 11.40
C ARG A 170 17.35 -16.68 11.31
N ARG A 171 16.60 -17.81 11.32
CA ARG A 171 17.19 -19.15 11.24
C ARG A 171 17.82 -19.43 9.87
N ASN A 172 17.13 -19.12 8.79
CA ASN A 172 17.58 -19.46 7.42
C ASN A 172 17.17 -18.45 6.34
N GLY A 173 16.55 -17.31 6.72
CA GLY A 173 16.09 -16.28 5.78
C GLY A 173 14.80 -16.62 5.03
N ALA A 174 14.24 -17.81 5.19
CA ALA A 174 13.06 -18.29 4.47
C ALA A 174 11.88 -18.58 5.40
N ASP A 175 12.11 -19.38 6.43
CA ASP A 175 11.07 -19.83 7.33
C ASP A 175 10.81 -18.79 8.42
N ARG A 176 9.55 -18.49 8.64
CA ARG A 176 9.13 -17.49 9.63
C ARG A 176 8.79 -18.14 10.96
N ASP A 177 9.84 -18.55 11.68
CA ASP A 177 9.72 -19.18 13.00
C ASP A 177 9.16 -18.21 14.05
N ILE A 178 8.57 -18.78 15.12
CA ILE A 178 8.04 -18.01 16.24
C ILE A 178 9.03 -18.04 17.40
N TYR A 179 9.33 -16.86 17.93
CA TYR A 179 10.25 -16.63 19.04
C TYR A 179 9.52 -15.98 20.20
N MET A 180 10.07 -16.15 21.40
CA MET A 180 9.57 -15.54 22.64
C MET A 180 10.72 -14.90 23.42
N MET A 181 10.47 -13.73 24.02
CA MET A 181 11.41 -13.08 24.94
C MET A 181 10.71 -12.19 25.97
N ASP A 182 11.41 -11.85 27.04
CA ASP A 182 11.14 -10.67 27.87
C ASP A 182 11.77 -9.45 27.18
N PRO A 183 11.00 -8.41 26.82
CA PRO A 183 11.56 -7.21 26.19
C PRO A 183 12.52 -6.40 27.08
N LEU A 184 12.57 -6.68 28.38
CA LEU A 184 13.52 -6.07 29.31
C LEU A 184 14.82 -6.86 29.43
N ASP A 185 14.82 -8.14 29.05
CA ASP A 185 15.98 -9.03 29.08
C ASP A 185 16.10 -9.85 27.79
N THR A 186 16.92 -9.38 26.86
CA THR A 186 17.14 -10.04 25.56
C THR A 186 17.85 -11.41 25.68
N SER A 187 18.47 -11.74 26.83
CA SER A 187 19.06 -13.06 27.04
C SER A 187 18.01 -14.18 27.11
N THR A 188 16.76 -13.85 27.39
CA THR A 188 15.61 -14.76 27.40
C THR A 188 15.08 -15.14 26.02
N ASN A 189 15.64 -14.52 24.96
CA ASN A 189 15.18 -14.71 23.59
C ASN A 189 15.44 -16.12 23.09
N LYS A 190 14.37 -16.88 22.87
CA LYS A 190 14.43 -18.27 22.41
C LYS A 190 13.40 -18.58 21.33
N MET A 191 13.72 -19.53 20.46
CA MET A 191 12.76 -20.10 19.54
C MET A 191 11.67 -20.84 20.34
N LEU A 192 10.41 -20.50 20.05
CA LEU A 192 9.24 -21.15 20.62
C LEU A 192 8.74 -22.27 19.70
N MET A 193 8.62 -21.97 18.42
CA MET A 193 8.07 -22.89 17.42
C MET A 193 8.86 -22.77 16.11
N GLN A 194 9.43 -23.89 15.68
CA GLN A 194 10.02 -24.02 14.36
C GLN A 194 8.95 -24.38 13.33
N VAL A 195 8.96 -23.68 12.19
CA VAL A 195 8.01 -23.89 11.11
C VAL A 195 8.72 -24.03 9.77
N SER A 196 7.96 -24.32 8.72
CA SER A 196 8.42 -24.32 7.34
C SER A 196 7.62 -23.28 6.54
N GLY A 197 8.32 -22.49 5.73
CA GLY A 197 7.69 -21.45 4.91
C GLY A 197 7.56 -20.08 5.59
N GLY A 198 7.28 -19.07 4.78
CA GLY A 198 7.22 -17.67 5.19
C GLY A 198 5.81 -17.15 5.54
N GLY A 199 4.76 -17.97 5.42
CA GLY A 199 3.37 -17.56 5.63
C GLY A 199 2.88 -17.56 7.07
N TRP A 200 3.76 -17.76 8.07
CA TRP A 200 3.36 -17.88 9.46
C TRP A 200 3.24 -16.53 10.15
N SER A 201 2.14 -16.37 10.90
CA SER A 201 1.84 -15.21 11.74
C SER A 201 1.23 -15.62 13.08
N ILE A 202 1.20 -14.68 14.03
CA ILE A 202 0.62 -14.85 15.34
C ILE A 202 -0.68 -14.05 15.36
N ASP A 203 -1.78 -14.70 15.71
CA ASP A 203 -3.08 -14.06 15.80
C ASP A 203 -3.41 -13.60 17.22
N ASP A 204 -3.35 -14.50 18.20
CA ASP A 204 -3.75 -14.16 19.56
C ASP A 204 -3.07 -15.05 20.61
N TRP A 205 -2.93 -14.52 21.83
CA TRP A 205 -2.44 -15.22 23.01
C TRP A 205 -3.57 -15.32 24.05
N SER A 206 -3.91 -16.55 24.47
CA SER A 206 -5.00 -16.74 25.44
C SER A 206 -4.75 -15.99 26.75
N ASP A 207 -5.82 -15.47 27.38
CA ASP A 207 -5.74 -14.71 28.64
C ASP A 207 -5.11 -15.52 29.80
N ASP A 208 -5.28 -16.85 29.81
CA ASP A 208 -4.68 -17.75 30.80
C ASP A 208 -3.21 -18.06 30.49
N GLU A 209 -2.65 -17.45 29.43
CA GLU A 209 -1.27 -17.57 28.94
C GLU A 209 -0.84 -19.00 28.56
N LYS A 210 -1.80 -19.93 28.36
CA LYS A 210 -1.49 -21.34 28.06
C LYS A 210 -1.46 -21.68 26.60
N LYS A 211 -2.11 -20.88 25.73
CA LYS A 211 -2.26 -21.17 24.30
C LYS A 211 -1.96 -19.97 23.43
N LEU A 212 -1.47 -20.25 22.24
CA LEU A 212 -1.23 -19.27 21.18
C LEU A 212 -1.97 -19.72 19.93
N ILE A 213 -2.71 -18.81 19.30
CA ILE A 213 -3.23 -19.02 17.95
C ILE A 213 -2.18 -18.53 16.95
N VAL A 214 -1.91 -19.38 15.97
CA VAL A 214 -0.97 -19.10 14.88
C VAL A 214 -1.65 -19.39 13.57
N GLU A 215 -1.50 -18.50 12.61
CA GLU A 215 -1.98 -18.66 11.24
C GLU A 215 -0.84 -19.10 10.31
N GLU A 216 -1.14 -20.02 9.41
CA GLU A 216 -0.30 -20.39 8.27
C GLU A 216 -1.02 -19.98 6.98
N GLU A 217 -0.62 -18.87 6.38
CA GLU A 217 -1.07 -18.42 5.06
C GLU A 217 -0.41 -19.29 3.98
N ILE A 218 -1.21 -19.89 3.12
CA ILE A 218 -0.78 -20.69 1.96
C ILE A 218 -0.97 -19.87 0.68
N SER A 219 -2.13 -19.21 0.57
CA SER A 219 -2.46 -18.25 -0.48
C SER A 219 -3.51 -17.26 0.02
N VAL A 220 -3.87 -16.27 -0.78
CA VAL A 220 -4.96 -15.32 -0.47
C VAL A 220 -6.31 -16.01 -0.22
N ASN A 221 -6.51 -17.21 -0.78
CA ASN A 221 -7.73 -18.00 -0.66
C ASN A 221 -7.58 -19.28 0.17
N GLU A 222 -6.45 -19.44 0.85
CA GLU A 222 -6.17 -20.64 1.66
C GLU A 222 -5.26 -20.33 2.83
N SER A 223 -5.70 -20.65 4.04
CA SER A 223 -4.89 -20.60 5.26
C SER A 223 -5.32 -21.64 6.27
N SER A 224 -4.49 -21.89 7.27
CA SER A 224 -4.76 -22.80 8.38
C SER A 224 -4.57 -22.10 9.71
N LEU A 225 -5.45 -22.38 10.68
CA LEU A 225 -5.24 -21.99 12.08
C LEU A 225 -4.67 -23.14 12.89
N TRP A 226 -3.67 -22.81 13.69
CA TRP A 226 -2.99 -23.74 14.58
C TRP A 226 -3.07 -23.25 16.01
N ILE A 227 -3.08 -24.16 16.98
CA ILE A 227 -2.87 -23.86 18.40
C ILE A 227 -1.52 -24.43 18.83
N TYR A 228 -0.73 -23.59 19.51
CA TYR A 228 0.43 -23.97 20.27
C TYR A 228 0.08 -23.99 21.76
N ASP A 229 0.39 -25.08 22.49
CA ASP A 229 0.17 -25.24 23.93
C ASP A 229 1.49 -25.04 24.67
N PHE A 230 1.55 -24.03 25.54
CA PHE A 230 2.77 -23.71 26.31
C PHE A 230 3.12 -24.75 27.37
N ASN A 231 2.16 -25.57 27.82
CA ASN A 231 2.43 -26.59 28.84
C ASN A 231 3.09 -27.84 28.25
N THR A 232 2.68 -28.23 27.04
CA THR A 232 3.20 -29.46 26.39
C THR A 232 4.29 -29.13 25.36
N GLY A 233 4.29 -27.91 24.80
CA GLY A 233 5.12 -27.52 23.66
C GLY A 233 4.61 -28.02 22.31
N ASP A 234 3.42 -28.61 22.28
CA ASP A 234 2.85 -29.17 21.06
C ASP A 234 2.15 -28.10 20.22
N LYS A 235 2.22 -28.24 18.89
CA LYS A 235 1.38 -27.51 17.94
C LYS A 235 0.38 -28.45 17.29
N LYS A 236 -0.86 -28.01 17.16
CA LYS A 236 -1.94 -28.77 16.52
C LYS A 236 -2.70 -27.88 15.54
N ARG A 237 -2.89 -28.38 14.31
CA ARG A 237 -3.81 -27.73 13.36
C ARG A 237 -5.25 -27.81 13.91
N LEU A 238 -5.88 -26.66 13.99
CA LEU A 238 -7.23 -26.49 14.47
C LEU A 238 -8.22 -26.48 13.30
N LEU A 239 -7.92 -25.68 12.29
CA LEU A 239 -8.68 -25.51 11.06
C LEU A 239 -7.75 -25.42 9.85
N PRO A 240 -8.11 -25.98 8.69
CA PRO A 240 -9.26 -26.90 8.51
C PRO A 240 -9.05 -28.22 9.25
N GLN A 241 -10.15 -28.86 9.61
CA GLN A 241 -10.10 -30.19 10.24
C GLN A 241 -9.79 -31.31 9.23
N GLN A 242 -10.20 -31.11 7.98
CA GLN A 242 -9.90 -31.94 6.82
C GLN A 242 -9.35 -31.01 5.72
N ASP A 243 -8.56 -31.53 4.81
CA ASP A 243 -7.97 -30.72 3.77
C ASP A 243 -9.08 -30.15 2.87
N GLU A 244 -9.16 -28.82 2.87
CA GLU A 244 -10.09 -28.02 2.09
C GLU A 244 -9.47 -26.66 1.78
N ARG A 245 -9.80 -26.08 0.65
CA ARG A 245 -9.31 -24.76 0.25
C ARG A 245 -10.25 -23.67 0.77
N ALA A 246 -9.92 -23.12 1.91
CA ALA A 246 -10.63 -22.01 2.54
C ALA A 246 -9.65 -21.17 3.39
N VAL A 247 -10.01 -19.93 3.63
CA VAL A 247 -9.29 -19.04 4.54
C VAL A 247 -9.81 -19.24 5.95
N TYR A 248 -8.90 -19.31 6.91
CA TYR A 248 -9.13 -19.26 8.34
C TYR A 248 -8.09 -18.32 8.94
N SER A 249 -8.49 -17.11 9.29
CA SER A 249 -7.59 -16.03 9.68
C SER A 249 -8.11 -15.17 10.83
N ASN A 250 -7.24 -14.32 11.38
CA ASN A 250 -7.60 -13.37 12.44
C ASN A 250 -8.26 -14.06 13.65
N GLY A 251 -7.71 -15.16 14.11
CA GLY A 251 -8.24 -15.91 15.24
C GLY A 251 -8.09 -15.16 16.57
N ILE A 252 -9.19 -14.94 17.31
CA ILE A 252 -9.21 -14.28 18.63
C ILE A 252 -9.90 -15.19 19.64
N PHE A 253 -9.24 -15.52 20.74
CA PHE A 253 -9.85 -16.29 21.81
C PHE A 253 -11.03 -15.54 22.45
N SER A 254 -12.11 -16.25 22.74
CA SER A 254 -13.14 -15.70 23.62
C SER A 254 -12.65 -15.61 25.05
N LYS A 255 -13.12 -14.61 25.80
CA LYS A 255 -12.71 -14.37 27.20
C LYS A 255 -13.07 -15.50 28.15
N ASP A 256 -14.09 -16.29 27.84
CA ASP A 256 -14.45 -17.48 28.62
C ASP A 256 -13.69 -18.74 28.20
N GLY A 257 -12.78 -18.63 27.24
CA GLY A 257 -11.93 -19.71 26.75
C GLY A 257 -12.67 -20.83 26.00
N LYS A 258 -13.96 -20.65 25.67
CA LYS A 258 -14.77 -21.70 25.04
C LYS A 258 -14.61 -21.78 23.54
N GLY A 259 -14.15 -20.72 22.90
CA GLY A 259 -14.02 -20.71 21.45
C GLY A 259 -13.15 -19.60 20.92
N ILE A 260 -13.19 -19.48 19.59
CA ILE A 260 -12.40 -18.54 18.80
C ILE A 260 -13.32 -17.81 17.85
N TYR A 261 -13.24 -16.47 17.82
CA TYR A 261 -13.76 -15.64 16.74
C TYR A 261 -12.71 -15.59 15.63
N LEU A 262 -13.13 -15.73 14.37
CA LEU A 262 -12.21 -15.73 13.23
C LEU A 262 -12.93 -15.30 11.95
N LEU A 263 -12.15 -15.03 10.91
CA LEU A 263 -12.65 -14.83 9.56
C LEU A 263 -12.50 -16.12 8.74
N SER A 264 -13.54 -16.47 7.98
CA SER A 264 -13.47 -17.61 7.07
C SER A 264 -14.40 -17.43 5.88
N ASN A 265 -13.97 -17.94 4.71
CA ASN A 265 -14.78 -18.09 3.52
C ASN A 265 -15.17 -19.58 3.26
N LYS A 266 -15.11 -20.43 4.29
CA LYS A 266 -15.58 -21.81 4.18
C LYS A 266 -17.04 -21.82 3.73
N ASP A 267 -17.34 -22.58 2.69
CA ASP A 267 -18.67 -22.69 2.06
C ASP A 267 -19.29 -21.34 1.62
N ASN A 268 -18.47 -20.29 1.46
CA ASN A 268 -18.88 -18.95 1.04
C ASN A 268 -17.92 -18.36 0.00
N GLU A 269 -18.43 -17.40 -0.79
CA GLU A 269 -17.59 -16.57 -1.67
C GLU A 269 -16.79 -15.51 -0.90
N PHE A 270 -17.37 -14.97 0.19
CA PHE A 270 -16.81 -13.86 0.95
C PHE A 270 -16.37 -14.30 2.33
N LEU A 271 -15.35 -13.63 2.88
CA LEU A 271 -14.93 -13.79 4.26
C LEU A 271 -16.04 -13.37 5.21
N LYS A 272 -16.40 -14.24 6.13
CA LYS A 272 -17.43 -14.04 7.15
C LYS A 272 -16.80 -14.00 8.53
N LEU A 273 -17.40 -13.24 9.46
CA LEU A 273 -17.13 -13.41 10.87
C LEU A 273 -17.74 -14.72 11.34
N CYS A 274 -16.94 -15.58 11.93
CA CYS A 274 -17.30 -16.91 12.38
C CYS A 274 -16.99 -17.10 13.87
N TRP A 275 -17.67 -18.06 14.48
CA TRP A 275 -17.41 -18.60 15.81
C TRP A 275 -17.01 -20.06 15.69
N TYR A 276 -15.86 -20.43 16.24
CA TYR A 276 -15.42 -21.81 16.37
C TYR A 276 -15.48 -22.25 17.83
N ASP A 277 -16.32 -23.24 18.15
CA ASP A 277 -16.48 -23.82 19.48
C ASP A 277 -15.43 -24.91 19.72
N LEU A 278 -14.57 -24.69 20.71
CA LEU A 278 -13.44 -25.59 21.02
C LEU A 278 -13.86 -26.94 21.59
N SER A 279 -15.07 -27.04 22.16
CA SER A 279 -15.56 -28.29 22.77
C SER A 279 -16.22 -29.21 21.75
N SER A 280 -17.00 -28.64 20.85
CA SER A 280 -17.75 -29.40 19.82
C SER A 280 -17.04 -29.43 18.47
N ASN A 281 -15.96 -28.66 18.31
CA ASN A 281 -15.24 -28.46 17.05
C ASN A 281 -16.13 -27.94 15.90
N LYS A 282 -17.17 -27.15 16.22
CA LYS A 282 -18.12 -26.63 15.26
C LYS A 282 -17.80 -25.19 14.88
N LEU A 283 -17.71 -24.93 13.56
CA LEU A 283 -17.67 -23.59 12.99
C LEU A 283 -19.09 -23.10 12.72
N THR A 284 -19.38 -21.86 13.10
CA THR A 284 -20.69 -21.22 12.90
C THR A 284 -20.50 -19.83 12.32
N VAL A 285 -21.12 -19.52 11.18
CA VAL A 285 -21.10 -18.20 10.56
C VAL A 285 -21.99 -17.25 11.38
N LEU A 286 -21.43 -16.09 11.77
CA LEU A 286 -22.13 -15.06 12.56
C LEU A 286 -22.71 -13.93 11.70
N THR A 287 -22.22 -13.76 10.46
CA THR A 287 -22.65 -12.71 9.52
C THR A 287 -23.14 -13.28 8.19
N PRO A 288 -24.11 -14.22 8.18
CA PRO A 288 -24.53 -14.90 6.96
C PRO A 288 -25.18 -13.96 5.94
N GLU A 289 -25.84 -12.87 6.38
CA GLU A 289 -26.57 -11.95 5.50
C GLU A 289 -25.66 -10.95 4.78
N ILE A 290 -24.41 -10.77 5.23
CA ILE A 290 -23.47 -9.84 4.62
C ILE A 290 -22.81 -10.51 3.42
N ASN A 291 -23.12 -10.05 2.21
CA ASN A 291 -22.57 -10.58 0.94
C ASN A 291 -21.32 -9.81 0.49
N TRP A 292 -20.41 -9.57 1.44
CA TRP A 292 -19.12 -8.90 1.26
C TRP A 292 -18.12 -9.45 2.26
N ASP A 293 -16.83 -9.20 2.00
CA ASP A 293 -15.77 -9.60 2.92
C ASP A 293 -15.83 -8.81 4.23
N VAL A 294 -15.77 -9.51 5.35
CA VAL A 294 -15.34 -8.95 6.63
C VAL A 294 -13.82 -8.87 6.60
N THR A 295 -13.25 -7.69 6.80
CA THR A 295 -11.81 -7.45 6.59
C THR A 295 -11.01 -7.27 7.87
N ASN A 296 -11.64 -6.81 8.93
CA ASN A 296 -11.02 -6.57 10.24
C ASN A 296 -11.99 -6.94 11.35
N ILE A 297 -11.47 -7.51 12.42
CA ILE A 297 -12.20 -7.75 13.67
C ILE A 297 -11.35 -7.34 14.86
N ASP A 298 -11.98 -6.85 15.91
CA ASP A 298 -11.37 -6.65 17.23
C ASP A 298 -12.40 -6.85 18.33
N VAL A 299 -11.98 -7.38 19.49
CA VAL A 299 -12.85 -7.77 20.61
C VAL A 299 -12.53 -6.91 21.82
N THR A 300 -13.56 -6.38 22.50
CA THR A 300 -13.35 -5.64 23.76
C THR A 300 -12.64 -6.48 24.81
N LYS A 301 -11.86 -5.82 25.69
CA LYS A 301 -11.12 -6.50 26.76
C LYS A 301 -12.00 -7.37 27.67
N ASP A 302 -13.26 -6.98 27.88
CA ASP A 302 -14.23 -7.77 28.64
C ASP A 302 -14.97 -8.83 27.82
N GLY A 303 -14.67 -8.93 26.52
CA GLY A 303 -15.25 -9.92 25.60
C GLY A 303 -16.70 -9.70 25.22
N LYS A 304 -17.32 -8.54 25.57
CA LYS A 304 -18.75 -8.33 25.36
C LYS A 304 -19.12 -7.81 23.98
N GLN A 305 -18.20 -7.17 23.29
CA GLN A 305 -18.44 -6.60 21.97
C GLN A 305 -17.35 -6.99 20.99
N ILE A 306 -17.74 -7.13 19.72
CA ILE A 306 -16.82 -7.27 18.58
C ILE A 306 -17.09 -6.11 17.65
N ALA A 307 -16.06 -5.34 17.32
CA ALA A 307 -16.09 -4.46 16.17
C ALA A 307 -15.64 -5.24 14.94
N PHE A 308 -16.32 -5.04 13.81
CA PHE A 308 -15.87 -5.58 12.54
C PHE A 308 -16.14 -4.62 11.38
N VAL A 309 -15.33 -4.71 10.35
CA VAL A 309 -15.41 -3.87 9.15
C VAL A 309 -15.69 -4.75 7.95
N THR A 310 -16.62 -4.30 7.09
CA THR A 310 -16.87 -4.93 5.80
C THR A 310 -16.29 -4.10 4.66
N ASN A 311 -16.00 -4.76 3.54
CA ASN A 311 -15.60 -4.13 2.28
C ASN A 311 -16.73 -4.26 1.26
N GLU A 312 -17.59 -3.24 1.17
CA GLU A 312 -18.77 -3.24 0.32
C GLU A 312 -18.49 -2.46 -0.98
N ALA A 313 -18.15 -3.18 -2.05
CA ALA A 313 -17.77 -2.61 -3.35
C ALA A 313 -16.65 -1.53 -3.22
N GLY A 314 -15.66 -1.77 -2.37
CA GLY A 314 -14.55 -0.85 -2.13
C GLY A 314 -14.75 0.14 -0.98
N ALA A 315 -15.97 0.39 -0.53
CA ALA A 315 -16.26 1.22 0.65
C ALA A 315 -16.31 0.38 1.93
N SER A 316 -15.82 0.93 3.05
CA SER A 316 -15.91 0.26 4.35
C SER A 316 -17.23 0.57 5.06
N LYS A 317 -17.74 -0.43 5.81
CA LYS A 317 -18.81 -0.24 6.81
C LYS A 317 -18.35 -0.80 8.13
N LEU A 318 -18.59 -0.04 9.21
CA LEU A 318 -18.29 -0.47 10.59
C LEU A 318 -19.52 -1.05 11.23
N TYR A 319 -19.33 -2.17 11.92
CA TYR A 319 -20.38 -2.85 12.69
C TYR A 319 -19.89 -3.14 14.12
N ILE A 320 -20.84 -3.15 15.05
CA ILE A 320 -20.61 -3.57 16.45
C ILE A 320 -21.56 -4.73 16.76
N MET A 321 -21.01 -5.87 17.17
CA MET A 321 -21.72 -7.07 17.57
C MET A 321 -21.67 -7.24 19.09
N ASN A 322 -22.79 -7.57 19.70
CA ASN A 322 -22.85 -8.07 21.08
C ASN A 322 -22.56 -9.58 21.09
N THR A 323 -21.54 -10.01 21.81
CA THR A 323 -21.05 -11.39 21.79
C THR A 323 -22.03 -12.42 22.37
N SER A 324 -22.85 -12.02 23.35
CA SER A 324 -23.83 -12.91 23.98
C SER A 324 -25.04 -13.18 23.10
N SER A 325 -25.61 -12.11 22.50
CA SER A 325 -26.80 -12.21 21.65
C SER A 325 -26.47 -12.53 20.20
N LYS A 326 -25.23 -12.35 19.78
CA LYS A 326 -24.74 -12.43 18.37
C LYS A 326 -25.42 -11.43 17.42
N LYS A 327 -26.15 -10.45 17.97
CA LYS A 327 -26.76 -9.38 17.18
C LYS A 327 -25.74 -8.28 16.93
N TYR A 328 -25.76 -7.72 15.72
CA TYR A 328 -24.87 -6.62 15.32
C TYR A 328 -25.65 -5.47 14.70
N MET A 329 -25.08 -4.28 14.77
CA MET A 329 -25.63 -3.06 14.20
C MET A 329 -24.54 -2.34 13.41
N ARG A 330 -24.92 -1.75 12.27
CA ARG A 330 -24.04 -0.86 11.51
C ARG A 330 -23.92 0.50 12.21
N VAL A 331 -22.72 1.06 12.20
CA VAL A 331 -22.43 2.40 12.72
C VAL A 331 -22.62 3.43 11.58
N ASP A 332 -23.83 3.94 11.43
CA ASP A 332 -24.20 4.87 10.34
C ASP A 332 -23.55 6.25 10.45
N ALA A 333 -23.02 6.59 11.63
CA ALA A 333 -22.29 7.85 11.85
C ALA A 333 -20.96 7.95 11.07
N VAL A 334 -20.39 6.80 10.63
CA VAL A 334 -19.16 6.81 9.82
C VAL A 334 -19.53 7.09 8.36
N PRO A 335 -19.00 8.16 7.74
CA PRO A 335 -19.30 8.51 6.36
C PRO A 335 -18.79 7.44 5.37
N THR A 336 -19.14 7.58 4.09
CA THR A 336 -18.60 6.70 3.04
C THR A 336 -17.12 6.96 2.82
N GLY A 337 -16.30 5.93 2.94
CA GLY A 337 -14.86 5.97 2.80
C GLY A 337 -14.24 4.61 3.08
N VAL A 338 -12.97 4.60 3.43
CA VAL A 338 -12.21 3.39 3.76
C VAL A 338 -11.72 3.47 5.20
N ILE A 339 -12.05 2.45 5.98
CA ILE A 339 -11.57 2.27 7.36
C ILE A 339 -10.33 1.37 7.31
N GLY A 340 -9.25 1.82 7.93
CA GLY A 340 -8.02 1.06 8.15
C GLY A 340 -7.74 0.91 9.62
N GLY A 341 -7.38 -0.29 10.06
CA GLY A 341 -7.05 -0.63 11.44
C GLY A 341 -8.13 -0.20 12.44
N ILE A 342 -8.66 -1.15 13.18
CA ILE A 342 -9.59 -0.88 14.29
C ILE A 342 -8.94 -1.36 15.58
N THR A 343 -9.11 -0.64 16.68
CA THR A 343 -8.57 -1.06 17.97
C THR A 343 -9.40 -0.51 19.14
N TRP A 344 -9.80 -1.42 20.03
CA TRP A 344 -10.52 -1.07 21.22
C TRP A 344 -9.59 -0.49 22.29
N HIS A 345 -10.02 0.59 22.92
CA HIS A 345 -9.45 1.01 24.19
C HIS A 345 -9.89 0.04 25.30
N LYS A 346 -9.08 -0.09 26.36
CA LYS A 346 -9.37 -0.99 27.49
C LYS A 346 -10.65 -0.68 28.26
N ASP A 347 -11.22 0.54 28.11
CA ASP A 347 -12.50 0.89 28.72
C ASP A 347 -13.70 0.12 28.14
N GLY A 348 -13.50 -0.58 27.00
CA GLY A 348 -14.52 -1.36 26.34
C GLY A 348 -15.61 -0.56 25.63
N SER A 349 -15.51 0.79 25.65
CA SER A 349 -16.51 1.67 25.04
C SER A 349 -15.99 2.49 23.86
N SER A 350 -14.66 2.65 23.76
CA SER A 350 -14.00 3.50 22.75
C SER A 350 -13.24 2.67 21.73
N LEU A 351 -13.66 2.74 20.47
CA LEU A 351 -13.03 2.10 19.32
C LEU A 351 -12.33 3.16 18.47
N ALA A 352 -11.01 3.09 18.35
CA ALA A 352 -10.27 3.92 17.41
C ALA A 352 -10.12 3.24 16.05
N PHE A 353 -10.06 4.04 14.99
CA PHE A 353 -9.77 3.59 13.64
C PHE A 353 -9.22 4.73 12.78
N SER A 354 -8.49 4.36 11.75
CA SER A 354 -8.09 5.28 10.69
C SER A 354 -9.18 5.36 9.62
N TYR A 355 -9.44 6.54 9.11
CA TYR A 355 -10.45 6.73 8.08
C TYR A 355 -9.94 7.67 6.98
N ILE A 356 -10.18 7.29 5.72
CA ILE A 356 -9.83 8.07 4.54
C ILE A 356 -11.03 8.10 3.59
N SER A 357 -11.28 9.24 2.95
CA SER A 357 -12.29 9.39 1.89
C SER A 357 -11.66 9.95 0.61
N SER A 358 -12.43 10.15 -0.44
CA SER A 358 -11.90 10.69 -1.70
C SER A 358 -11.44 12.15 -1.62
N ASN A 359 -11.95 12.92 -0.67
CA ASN A 359 -11.67 14.36 -0.51
C ASN A 359 -10.94 14.72 0.79
N ALA A 360 -10.58 13.72 1.60
CA ALA A 360 -9.85 13.93 2.85
C ALA A 360 -8.75 12.85 3.01
N SER A 361 -7.55 13.29 3.36
CA SER A 361 -6.45 12.40 3.74
C SER A 361 -6.84 11.58 4.97
N SER A 362 -6.05 10.54 5.27
CA SER A 362 -6.32 9.70 6.45
C SER A 362 -6.27 10.49 7.74
N ASP A 363 -7.27 10.26 8.59
CA ASP A 363 -7.36 10.75 9.96
C ASP A 363 -7.77 9.67 10.94
N VAL A 364 -7.50 9.90 12.22
CA VAL A 364 -7.89 9.01 13.31
C VAL A 364 -9.22 9.46 13.89
N PHE A 365 -10.12 8.50 14.03
CA PHE A 365 -11.45 8.67 14.62
C PHE A 365 -11.65 7.71 15.78
N GLU A 366 -12.55 8.05 16.67
CA GLU A 366 -13.05 7.23 17.76
C GLU A 366 -14.57 7.11 17.65
N TRP A 367 -15.08 5.89 17.69
CA TRP A 367 -16.48 5.60 17.95
C TRP A 367 -16.66 5.21 19.41
N ASN A 368 -17.52 5.92 20.13
CA ASN A 368 -17.88 5.57 21.51
C ASN A 368 -19.24 4.87 21.52
N THR A 369 -19.28 3.61 21.97
CA THR A 369 -20.48 2.77 21.92
C THR A 369 -21.51 3.12 22.98
N GLU A 370 -21.13 3.71 24.11
CA GLU A 370 -22.06 4.14 25.16
C GLU A 370 -22.73 5.47 24.81
N ARG A 371 -21.94 6.43 24.30
CA ARG A 371 -22.43 7.76 23.92
C ARG A 371 -23.00 7.80 22.51
N GLN A 372 -22.73 6.77 21.71
CA GLN A 372 -23.09 6.66 20.28
C GLN A 372 -22.65 7.90 19.48
N ASN A 373 -21.43 8.35 19.68
CA ASN A 373 -20.87 9.50 18.99
C ASN A 373 -19.53 9.17 18.31
N LEU A 374 -19.33 9.77 17.14
CA LEU A 374 -18.09 9.75 16.38
C LEU A 374 -17.27 10.99 16.71
N THR A 375 -16.02 10.80 17.12
CA THR A 375 -15.10 11.89 17.47
C THR A 375 -13.86 11.81 16.57
N ARG A 376 -13.52 12.92 15.91
CA ARG A 376 -12.28 13.05 15.13
C ARG A 376 -11.12 13.39 16.07
N TRP A 377 -10.05 12.62 16.04
CA TRP A 377 -8.86 12.80 16.88
C TRP A 377 -7.77 13.61 16.21
N THR A 378 -7.64 13.50 14.89
CA THR A 378 -6.63 14.24 14.12
C THR A 378 -7.29 15.00 12.97
N GLU A 379 -6.69 16.11 12.60
CA GLU A 379 -7.06 16.88 11.42
C GLU A 379 -5.83 17.03 10.53
N SER A 380 -5.80 16.21 9.47
CA SER A 380 -4.63 16.11 8.60
C SER A 380 -4.62 17.22 7.56
N GLU A 381 -3.46 17.82 7.38
CA GLU A 381 -3.25 18.91 6.44
C GLU A 381 -3.23 18.40 4.99
N LEU A 382 -3.85 19.17 4.09
CA LEU A 382 -3.91 18.87 2.66
C LEU A 382 -2.93 19.72 1.83
N GLY A 383 -1.95 20.38 2.49
CA GLY A 383 -0.91 21.14 1.80
C GLY A 383 -1.37 22.48 1.20
N GLY A 384 -2.60 22.92 1.51
CA GLY A 384 -3.23 24.09 0.88
C GLY A 384 -3.96 23.77 -0.41
N MET A 385 -4.15 22.47 -0.73
CA MET A 385 -4.96 22.04 -1.86
C MET A 385 -6.43 22.41 -1.63
N ASP A 386 -7.05 23.01 -2.64
CA ASP A 386 -8.52 23.20 -2.66
C ASP A 386 -9.19 21.85 -2.99
N VAL A 387 -9.89 21.31 -1.99
CA VAL A 387 -10.64 20.05 -2.12
C VAL A 387 -12.13 20.27 -2.35
N SER A 388 -12.62 21.51 -2.35
CA SER A 388 -14.05 21.81 -2.51
C SER A 388 -14.61 21.38 -3.87
N GLY A 389 -13.76 21.32 -4.89
CA GLY A 389 -14.09 20.86 -6.25
C GLY A 389 -13.83 19.38 -6.52
N ILE A 390 -13.34 18.62 -5.53
CA ILE A 390 -13.08 17.18 -5.71
C ILE A 390 -14.38 16.41 -5.58
N GLU A 391 -14.81 15.80 -6.68
CA GLU A 391 -15.98 14.91 -6.67
C GLU A 391 -15.57 13.49 -6.21
N PRO A 392 -16.47 12.77 -5.51
CA PRO A 392 -16.26 11.34 -5.27
C PRO A 392 -16.05 10.61 -6.61
N PRO A 393 -15.12 9.63 -6.65
CA PRO A 393 -14.92 8.86 -7.87
C PRO A 393 -16.17 8.07 -8.24
N GLU A 394 -16.43 7.97 -9.53
CA GLU A 394 -17.51 7.16 -10.06
C GLU A 394 -17.11 5.69 -10.13
N LEU A 395 -17.94 4.79 -9.60
CA LEU A 395 -17.78 3.35 -9.83
C LEU A 395 -18.25 3.04 -11.25
N ILE A 396 -17.30 2.79 -12.15
CA ILE A 396 -17.55 2.42 -13.54
C ILE A 396 -17.52 0.91 -13.71
N LYS A 397 -18.20 0.42 -14.75
CA LYS A 397 -18.24 -0.99 -15.13
C LYS A 397 -18.12 -1.13 -16.64
N TRP A 398 -17.44 -2.18 -17.07
CA TRP A 398 -17.35 -2.52 -18.51
C TRP A 398 -17.38 -4.04 -18.71
N LYS A 399 -17.70 -4.47 -19.91
CA LYS A 399 -17.61 -5.88 -20.30
C LYS A 399 -16.22 -6.19 -20.80
N SER A 400 -15.61 -7.23 -20.26
CA SER A 400 -14.33 -7.74 -20.74
C SER A 400 -14.49 -8.58 -22.01
N PHE A 401 -13.39 -9.03 -22.57
CA PHE A 401 -13.30 -9.82 -23.81
C PHE A 401 -14.19 -11.08 -23.80
N ASP A 402 -14.41 -11.67 -22.62
CA ASP A 402 -15.24 -12.88 -22.39
C ASP A 402 -16.65 -12.56 -21.89
N GLY A 403 -17.07 -11.28 -21.90
CA GLY A 403 -18.37 -10.81 -21.41
C GLY A 403 -18.46 -10.65 -19.89
N LYS A 404 -17.41 -10.96 -19.14
CA LYS A 404 -17.35 -10.77 -17.68
C LYS A 404 -17.42 -9.28 -17.34
N GLU A 405 -18.18 -8.92 -16.29
CA GLU A 405 -18.22 -7.55 -15.80
C GLU A 405 -17.01 -7.26 -14.93
N ILE A 406 -16.25 -6.25 -15.33
CA ILE A 406 -15.10 -5.70 -14.61
C ILE A 406 -15.48 -4.31 -14.13
N SER A 407 -14.92 -3.86 -13.01
CA SER A 407 -15.21 -2.55 -12.43
C SER A 407 -13.94 -1.76 -12.11
N GLY A 408 -14.12 -0.48 -11.81
CA GLY A 408 -13.05 0.42 -11.39
C GLY A 408 -13.60 1.77 -10.94
N PHE A 409 -12.72 2.62 -10.45
CA PHE A 409 -13.06 3.96 -10.01
C PHE A 409 -12.51 5.01 -10.99
N LEU A 410 -13.40 5.83 -11.52
CA LEU A 410 -13.07 6.96 -12.40
C LEU A 410 -13.04 8.25 -11.57
N TYR A 411 -11.86 8.85 -11.43
CA TYR A 411 -11.65 10.20 -10.94
C TYR A 411 -11.64 11.14 -12.16
N LYS A 412 -12.65 11.99 -12.25
CA LYS A 412 -12.82 12.90 -13.41
C LYS A 412 -11.90 14.10 -13.31
N ALA A 413 -11.41 14.55 -14.44
CA ALA A 413 -10.75 15.85 -14.56
C ALA A 413 -11.63 16.97 -14.01
N ASN A 414 -11.02 17.99 -13.43
CA ASN A 414 -11.73 19.13 -12.86
C ASN A 414 -12.65 19.79 -13.92
N LYS A 415 -13.83 20.20 -13.52
CA LYS A 415 -14.88 20.80 -14.40
C LYS A 415 -14.45 22.07 -15.14
N LYS A 416 -13.35 22.72 -14.72
CA LYS A 416 -12.77 23.85 -15.46
C LYS A 416 -12.28 23.45 -16.86
N PHE A 417 -12.00 22.15 -17.07
CA PHE A 417 -11.57 21.60 -18.36
C PHE A 417 -12.76 21.03 -19.12
N THR A 418 -12.90 21.43 -20.39
CA THR A 418 -13.97 20.99 -21.27
C THR A 418 -13.48 20.06 -22.38
N GLY A 419 -14.39 19.36 -23.04
CA GLY A 419 -14.08 18.42 -24.11
C GLY A 419 -13.56 17.07 -23.60
N ARG A 420 -13.08 16.25 -24.55
CA ARG A 420 -12.50 14.93 -24.21
C ARG A 420 -11.18 15.09 -23.48
N ARG A 421 -11.02 14.39 -22.37
CA ARG A 421 -9.85 14.52 -21.48
C ARG A 421 -8.92 13.32 -21.60
N PRO A 422 -7.58 13.54 -21.56
CA PRO A 422 -6.60 12.45 -21.47
C PRO A 422 -6.88 11.57 -20.27
N VAL A 423 -6.45 10.30 -20.33
CA VAL A 423 -6.72 9.29 -19.30
C VAL A 423 -5.42 8.65 -18.82
N ILE A 424 -5.25 8.57 -17.50
CA ILE A 424 -4.28 7.69 -16.85
C ILE A 424 -5.03 6.47 -16.34
N ILE A 425 -4.62 5.27 -16.74
CA ILE A 425 -5.06 4.00 -16.15
C ILE A 425 -4.02 3.60 -15.13
N ASN A 426 -4.38 3.60 -13.84
CA ASN A 426 -3.48 3.25 -12.74
C ASN A 426 -3.87 1.91 -12.14
N ILE A 427 -3.06 0.87 -12.40
CA ILE A 427 -3.33 -0.51 -12.05
C ILE A 427 -2.68 -0.85 -10.70
N HIS A 428 -3.47 -1.38 -9.76
CA HIS A 428 -2.95 -1.77 -8.45
C HIS A 428 -2.02 -2.98 -8.51
N GLY A 429 -1.20 -3.14 -7.46
CA GLY A 429 -0.34 -4.31 -7.28
C GLY A 429 -1.08 -5.50 -6.65
N GLY A 430 -0.37 -6.59 -6.47
CA GLY A 430 -0.85 -7.83 -5.90
C GLY A 430 -0.51 -9.03 -6.77
N PRO A 431 -1.42 -9.59 -7.58
CA PRO A 431 -2.73 -9.12 -8.08
C PRO A 431 -3.83 -8.98 -7.03
N GLU A 432 -3.71 -9.67 -5.91
CA GLU A 432 -4.68 -9.77 -4.82
C GLU A 432 -4.83 -8.44 -4.04
N GLY A 433 -4.88 -7.34 -4.75
CA GLY A 433 -5.18 -6.00 -4.24
C GLY A 433 -6.58 -5.54 -4.66
N GLN A 434 -6.91 -4.31 -4.28
CA GLN A 434 -8.14 -3.65 -4.71
C GLN A 434 -7.93 -2.14 -4.79
N SER A 435 -8.34 -1.54 -5.89
CA SER A 435 -8.51 -0.09 -5.97
C SER A 435 -9.79 0.31 -5.22
N ARG A 436 -9.69 1.29 -4.34
CA ARG A 436 -10.77 1.77 -3.47
C ARG A 436 -10.94 3.29 -3.57
N PRO A 437 -12.14 3.85 -3.25
CA PRO A 437 -12.42 5.28 -3.41
C PRO A 437 -11.77 6.12 -2.29
N THR A 438 -10.47 6.36 -2.39
CA THR A 438 -9.66 7.08 -1.40
C THR A 438 -9.13 8.41 -1.95
N PHE A 439 -8.58 9.24 -1.08
CA PHE A 439 -7.83 10.43 -1.46
C PHE A 439 -6.57 10.04 -2.24
N ILE A 440 -6.43 10.55 -3.45
CA ILE A 440 -5.34 10.19 -4.35
C ILE A 440 -4.09 11.10 -4.22
N GLY A 441 -4.03 11.91 -3.16
CA GLY A 441 -2.86 12.70 -2.79
C GLY A 441 -2.35 13.58 -3.93
N ARG A 442 -1.06 13.42 -4.27
CA ARG A 442 -0.37 14.15 -5.34
C ARG A 442 -1.06 14.02 -6.71
N SER A 443 -1.69 12.88 -6.97
CA SER A 443 -2.36 12.64 -8.27
C SER A 443 -3.55 13.57 -8.52
N ASN A 444 -4.08 14.26 -7.49
CA ASN A 444 -5.06 15.31 -7.69
C ASN A 444 -4.55 16.47 -8.57
N TYR A 445 -3.22 16.67 -8.64
CA TYR A 445 -2.63 17.64 -9.56
C TYR A 445 -3.00 17.36 -11.03
N PHE A 446 -2.97 16.10 -11.42
CA PHE A 446 -3.33 15.72 -12.79
C PHE A 446 -4.81 16.03 -13.12
N LEU A 447 -5.71 15.82 -12.15
CA LEU A 447 -7.12 16.17 -12.30
C LEU A 447 -7.32 17.68 -12.37
N ASN A 448 -6.70 18.40 -11.42
CA ASN A 448 -6.99 19.80 -11.16
C ASN A 448 -6.22 20.76 -12.06
N GLU A 449 -4.97 20.44 -12.41
CA GLU A 449 -4.11 21.38 -13.15
C GLU A 449 -3.83 20.96 -14.59
N LEU A 450 -3.83 19.67 -14.89
CA LEU A 450 -3.61 19.18 -16.24
C LEU A 450 -4.89 18.69 -16.95
N GLY A 451 -6.00 18.61 -16.23
CA GLY A 451 -7.26 18.15 -16.79
C GLY A 451 -7.21 16.71 -17.30
N VAL A 452 -6.44 15.85 -16.62
CA VAL A 452 -6.31 14.42 -16.94
C VAL A 452 -7.23 13.64 -16.00
N SER A 453 -8.07 12.76 -16.54
CA SER A 453 -8.88 11.83 -15.76
C SER A 453 -8.06 10.60 -15.37
N ILE A 454 -8.35 9.99 -14.21
CA ILE A 454 -7.62 8.80 -13.76
C ILE A 454 -8.62 7.67 -13.51
N ILE A 455 -8.34 6.48 -14.05
CA ILE A 455 -9.11 5.26 -13.80
C ILE A 455 -8.26 4.30 -12.99
N TYR A 456 -8.82 3.82 -11.89
CA TYR A 456 -8.26 2.77 -11.04
C TYR A 456 -9.08 1.49 -11.24
N PRO A 457 -8.67 0.59 -12.14
CA PRO A 457 -9.40 -0.64 -12.42
C PRO A 457 -9.24 -1.67 -11.30
N ASN A 458 -10.25 -2.56 -11.18
CA ASN A 458 -10.19 -3.80 -10.42
C ASN A 458 -10.37 -4.95 -11.40
N VAL A 459 -9.28 -5.33 -12.06
CA VAL A 459 -9.24 -6.45 -13.01
C VAL A 459 -9.51 -7.77 -12.30
N ARG A 460 -9.81 -8.86 -13.06
CA ARG A 460 -9.85 -10.21 -12.48
C ARG A 460 -8.58 -10.49 -11.70
N GLY A 461 -8.67 -11.24 -10.59
CA GLY A 461 -7.60 -11.39 -9.61
C GLY A 461 -7.68 -10.41 -8.43
N SER A 462 -8.44 -9.30 -8.56
CA SER A 462 -8.62 -8.34 -7.46
C SER A 462 -9.43 -8.93 -6.31
N THR A 463 -9.08 -8.58 -5.06
CA THR A 463 -9.84 -8.94 -3.86
C THR A 463 -11.10 -8.09 -3.69
N GLY A 464 -12.00 -8.50 -2.79
CA GLY A 464 -13.24 -7.78 -2.46
C GLY A 464 -14.43 -8.10 -3.37
N TYR A 465 -14.28 -9.03 -4.31
CA TYR A 465 -15.31 -9.49 -5.24
C TYR A 465 -15.61 -10.99 -5.12
N GLY A 466 -15.15 -11.61 -4.03
CA GLY A 466 -15.28 -13.04 -3.74
C GLY A 466 -14.09 -13.87 -4.20
N LYS A 467 -13.90 -15.04 -3.56
CA LYS A 467 -12.75 -15.93 -3.80
C LYS A 467 -12.65 -16.41 -5.25
N THR A 468 -13.80 -16.68 -5.89
CA THR A 468 -13.83 -17.10 -7.30
C THR A 468 -13.28 -16.03 -8.22
N PHE A 469 -13.59 -14.73 -7.96
CA PHE A 469 -13.07 -13.63 -8.76
C PHE A 469 -11.55 -13.44 -8.57
N THR A 470 -11.07 -13.65 -7.34
CA THR A 470 -9.64 -13.57 -7.00
C THR A 470 -8.82 -14.64 -7.70
N ASP A 471 -9.38 -15.84 -7.96
CA ASP A 471 -8.68 -16.94 -8.64
C ASP A 471 -8.68 -16.83 -10.18
N LEU A 472 -9.33 -15.84 -10.77
CA LEU A 472 -9.56 -15.80 -12.22
C LEU A 472 -8.32 -15.53 -13.05
N ASP A 473 -7.25 -15.02 -12.48
CA ASP A 473 -6.00 -14.72 -13.20
C ASP A 473 -4.80 -15.59 -12.77
N ASN A 474 -5.02 -16.61 -11.94
CA ASN A 474 -3.93 -17.45 -11.43
C ASN A 474 -3.23 -18.28 -12.52
N GLY A 475 -1.91 -18.38 -12.40
CA GLY A 475 -1.06 -19.20 -13.25
C GLY A 475 -1.20 -18.87 -14.74
N MET A 476 -1.59 -19.87 -15.57
CA MET A 476 -1.72 -19.73 -17.02
C MET A 476 -2.78 -18.72 -17.49
N LYS A 477 -3.68 -18.26 -16.57
CA LYS A 477 -4.71 -17.26 -16.88
C LYS A 477 -4.21 -15.83 -16.71
N ARG A 478 -2.96 -15.62 -16.35
CA ARG A 478 -2.37 -14.30 -16.04
C ARG A 478 -2.61 -13.24 -17.11
N GLU A 479 -2.58 -13.64 -18.40
CA GLU A 479 -2.83 -12.72 -19.50
C GLU A 479 -4.30 -12.26 -19.63
N GLU A 480 -5.25 -12.95 -19.00
CA GLU A 480 -6.66 -12.53 -19.02
C GLU A 480 -6.89 -11.22 -18.27
N SER A 481 -6.11 -10.93 -17.22
CA SER A 481 -6.16 -9.63 -16.53
C SER A 481 -5.62 -8.49 -17.40
N VAL A 482 -4.63 -8.77 -18.25
CA VAL A 482 -4.14 -7.81 -19.27
C VAL A 482 -5.22 -7.51 -20.32
N GLN A 483 -5.98 -8.54 -20.72
CA GLN A 483 -7.11 -8.37 -21.66
C GLN A 483 -8.27 -7.56 -21.06
N ASP A 484 -8.47 -7.58 -19.73
CA ASP A 484 -9.41 -6.71 -19.05
C ASP A 484 -9.06 -5.22 -19.25
N ILE A 485 -7.75 -4.88 -19.27
CA ILE A 485 -7.28 -3.52 -19.57
C ILE A 485 -7.48 -3.18 -21.04
N GLY A 486 -7.25 -4.13 -21.95
CA GLY A 486 -7.57 -3.95 -23.38
C GLY A 486 -9.04 -3.57 -23.60
N SER A 487 -9.94 -4.30 -22.93
CA SER A 487 -11.39 -4.02 -22.95
C SER A 487 -11.73 -2.68 -22.28
N LEU A 488 -11.00 -2.25 -21.24
CA LEU A 488 -11.14 -0.91 -20.67
C LEU A 488 -10.75 0.20 -21.66
N ILE A 489 -9.66 0.02 -22.41
CA ILE A 489 -9.25 0.97 -23.45
C ILE A 489 -10.35 1.13 -24.51
N ASP A 490 -10.95 0.01 -24.95
CA ASP A 490 -12.06 0.03 -25.91
C ASP A 490 -13.31 0.69 -25.31
N TRP A 491 -13.60 0.47 -24.03
CA TRP A 491 -14.67 1.16 -23.31
C TRP A 491 -14.41 2.68 -23.22
N ILE A 492 -13.18 3.12 -22.95
CA ILE A 492 -12.81 4.56 -22.94
C ILE A 492 -13.17 5.22 -24.27
N ALA A 493 -12.95 4.55 -25.40
CA ALA A 493 -13.26 5.07 -26.72
C ALA A 493 -14.77 5.33 -26.93
N THR A 494 -15.65 4.68 -26.18
CA THR A 494 -17.11 4.89 -26.24
C THR A 494 -17.57 6.09 -25.39
N GLN A 495 -16.70 6.64 -24.52
CA GLN A 495 -17.07 7.72 -23.60
C GLN A 495 -16.91 9.09 -24.26
N SER A 496 -17.93 9.92 -24.15
CA SER A 496 -17.95 11.26 -24.80
C SER A 496 -16.98 12.26 -24.18
N ASN A 497 -16.58 12.06 -22.91
CA ASN A 497 -15.73 12.95 -22.12
C ASN A 497 -14.29 12.45 -21.93
N LEU A 498 -13.94 11.26 -22.44
CA LEU A 498 -12.60 10.68 -22.36
C LEU A 498 -11.96 10.62 -23.74
N ASP A 499 -10.64 10.79 -23.81
CA ASP A 499 -9.88 10.81 -25.06
C ASP A 499 -9.06 9.53 -25.21
N ALA A 500 -9.58 8.59 -25.98
CA ALA A 500 -8.92 7.30 -26.25
C ALA A 500 -7.61 7.43 -27.06
N SER A 501 -7.33 8.59 -27.67
CA SER A 501 -6.06 8.83 -28.37
C SER A 501 -4.94 9.27 -27.42
N ARG A 502 -5.26 9.61 -26.17
CA ARG A 502 -4.33 10.09 -25.15
C ARG A 502 -4.48 9.28 -23.86
N ILE A 503 -3.95 8.06 -23.88
CA ILE A 503 -3.96 7.14 -22.75
C ILE A 503 -2.52 6.90 -22.26
N MET A 504 -2.30 7.00 -20.94
CA MET A 504 -1.12 6.52 -20.25
C MET A 504 -1.50 5.36 -19.34
N ILE A 505 -0.69 4.32 -19.31
CA ILE A 505 -0.84 3.23 -18.34
C ILE A 505 0.26 3.34 -17.29
N THR A 506 -0.10 3.14 -16.03
CA THR A 506 0.84 3.11 -14.90
C THR A 506 0.38 2.11 -13.86
N GLY A 507 1.31 1.66 -13.04
CA GLY A 507 1.04 0.79 -11.90
C GLY A 507 2.31 0.42 -11.16
N GLY A 508 2.14 -0.16 -9.97
CA GLY A 508 3.26 -0.57 -9.13
C GLY A 508 3.26 -2.08 -8.87
N SER A 509 4.46 -2.69 -8.76
CA SER A 509 4.61 -4.12 -8.46
C SER A 509 3.96 -5.00 -9.54
N TYR A 510 2.95 -5.81 -9.20
CA TYR A 510 2.14 -6.50 -10.20
C TYR A 510 1.46 -5.52 -11.18
N GLY A 511 0.99 -4.37 -10.71
CA GLY A 511 0.49 -3.30 -11.58
C GLY A 511 1.57 -2.76 -12.52
N GLY A 512 2.85 -2.81 -12.12
CA GLY A 512 4.00 -2.55 -12.97
C GLY A 512 4.18 -3.61 -14.06
N TYR A 513 4.08 -4.91 -13.72
CA TYR A 513 4.00 -5.98 -14.72
C TYR A 513 2.87 -5.71 -15.72
N MET A 514 1.68 -5.42 -15.24
CA MET A 514 0.52 -5.09 -16.08
C MET A 514 0.79 -3.89 -16.99
N THR A 515 1.48 -2.87 -16.47
CA THR A 515 1.90 -1.69 -17.26
C THR A 515 2.84 -2.10 -18.39
N LEU A 516 3.86 -2.89 -18.09
CA LEU A 516 4.82 -3.39 -19.08
C LEU A 516 4.14 -4.31 -20.11
N ALA A 517 3.25 -5.21 -19.66
CA ALA A 517 2.48 -6.10 -20.53
C ALA A 517 1.56 -5.29 -21.47
N CYS A 518 0.83 -4.33 -20.95
CA CYS A 518 -0.01 -3.45 -21.77
C CYS A 518 0.80 -2.60 -22.75
N ALA A 519 2.03 -2.20 -22.39
CA ALA A 519 2.89 -1.42 -23.27
C ALA A 519 3.28 -2.17 -24.54
N PHE A 520 3.41 -3.50 -24.52
CA PHE A 520 3.68 -4.25 -25.72
C PHE A 520 2.41 -4.81 -26.39
N HIS A 521 1.35 -5.16 -25.63
CA HIS A 521 0.10 -5.67 -26.23
C HIS A 521 -0.76 -4.56 -26.87
N TYR A 522 -0.74 -3.36 -26.29
CA TYR A 522 -1.58 -2.22 -26.72
C TYR A 522 -0.75 -0.99 -27.10
N ASN A 523 0.47 -1.21 -27.59
CA ASN A 523 1.43 -0.16 -27.92
C ASN A 523 0.84 0.90 -28.89
N ASP A 524 0.00 0.49 -29.82
CA ASP A 524 -0.69 1.37 -30.79
C ASP A 524 -1.86 2.16 -30.19
N LYS A 525 -2.42 1.69 -29.06
CA LYS A 525 -3.57 2.31 -28.37
C LYS A 525 -3.18 3.26 -27.23
N ILE A 526 -1.90 3.31 -26.84
CA ILE A 526 -1.43 4.17 -25.75
C ILE A 526 -0.42 5.21 -26.23
N ARG A 527 -0.27 6.30 -25.50
CA ARG A 527 0.74 7.32 -25.74
C ARG A 527 2.06 7.08 -25.02
N CYS A 528 2.00 6.64 -23.78
CA CYS A 528 3.17 6.39 -22.94
C CYS A 528 2.82 5.46 -21.77
N ALA A 529 3.82 4.98 -21.06
CA ALA A 529 3.60 4.18 -19.86
C ALA A 529 4.63 4.51 -18.76
N LEU A 530 4.23 4.31 -17.49
CA LEU A 530 5.06 4.53 -16.32
C LEU A 530 5.02 3.30 -15.42
N ASP A 531 6.10 2.58 -15.35
CA ASP A 531 6.30 1.40 -14.53
C ASP A 531 6.96 1.74 -13.20
N VAL A 532 6.39 1.27 -12.09
CA VAL A 532 6.97 1.41 -10.75
C VAL A 532 7.22 0.03 -10.16
N VAL A 533 8.48 -0.33 -9.95
CA VAL A 533 8.93 -1.61 -9.34
C VAL A 533 8.27 -2.84 -9.96
N GLY A 534 8.10 -2.84 -11.29
CA GLY A 534 7.37 -3.88 -12.02
C GLY A 534 8.19 -5.13 -12.30
N ILE A 535 7.49 -6.25 -12.50
CA ILE A 535 8.08 -7.54 -12.85
C ILE A 535 8.23 -7.61 -14.37
N SER A 536 9.44 -7.76 -14.86
CA SER A 536 9.72 -7.86 -16.30
C SER A 536 9.71 -9.29 -16.84
N ASN A 537 9.99 -10.28 -15.96
CA ASN A 537 9.93 -11.71 -16.28
C ASN A 537 9.67 -12.51 -15.00
N PHE A 538 8.61 -13.32 -14.95
CA PHE A 538 8.27 -14.11 -13.77
C PHE A 538 9.30 -15.19 -13.43
N ASN A 539 10.01 -15.75 -14.41
CA ASN A 539 11.07 -16.71 -14.16
C ASN A 539 12.23 -16.08 -13.38
N THR A 540 12.71 -14.90 -13.79
CA THR A 540 13.79 -14.20 -13.10
C THR A 540 13.33 -13.65 -11.75
N PHE A 541 12.13 -13.12 -11.71
CA PHE A 541 11.52 -12.63 -10.47
C PHE A 541 11.40 -13.72 -9.40
N LEU A 542 10.79 -14.88 -9.71
CA LEU A 542 10.59 -15.97 -8.74
C LEU A 542 11.91 -16.61 -8.29
N LYS A 543 12.94 -16.60 -9.13
CA LYS A 543 14.28 -17.06 -8.74
C LYS A 543 14.98 -16.08 -7.78
N ASN A 544 14.75 -14.78 -7.91
CA ASN A 544 15.54 -13.74 -7.27
C ASN A 544 14.80 -12.96 -6.17
N THR A 545 13.46 -13.07 -6.06
CA THR A 545 12.71 -12.49 -4.93
C THR A 545 13.15 -13.17 -3.61
N GLU A 546 12.99 -12.47 -2.50
CA GLU A 546 13.40 -12.99 -1.19
C GLU A 546 12.71 -14.31 -0.84
N SER A 547 13.47 -15.23 -0.24
CA SER A 547 13.05 -16.62 -0.04
C SER A 547 11.82 -16.77 0.85
N TYR A 548 11.64 -15.91 1.86
CA TYR A 548 10.51 -15.96 2.79
C TYR A 548 9.14 -15.71 2.13
N ARG A 549 9.11 -15.18 0.90
CA ARG A 549 7.87 -14.86 0.19
C ARG A 549 7.67 -15.68 -1.10
N ARG A 550 8.70 -16.38 -1.54
CA ARG A 550 8.74 -17.02 -2.86
C ARG A 550 7.63 -18.05 -3.06
N ASP A 551 7.44 -18.94 -2.08
CA ASP A 551 6.44 -20.01 -2.20
C ASP A 551 5.01 -19.47 -2.23
N LEU A 552 4.71 -18.43 -1.45
CA LEU A 552 3.43 -17.71 -1.50
C LEU A 552 3.17 -17.12 -2.90
N ARG A 553 4.22 -16.61 -3.55
CA ARG A 553 4.08 -16.07 -4.91
C ARG A 553 3.93 -17.15 -5.98
N ARG A 554 4.52 -18.35 -5.80
CA ARG A 554 4.36 -19.47 -6.70
C ARG A 554 2.92 -19.98 -6.76
N VAL A 555 2.22 -20.02 -5.66
CA VAL A 555 0.80 -20.42 -5.62
C VAL A 555 -0.03 -19.52 -6.51
N GLU A 556 0.26 -18.23 -6.51
CA GLU A 556 -0.50 -17.20 -7.21
C GLU A 556 -0.09 -17.05 -8.67
N TYR A 557 1.22 -16.82 -8.91
CA TYR A 557 1.70 -16.56 -10.27
C TYR A 557 1.88 -17.84 -11.09
N GLY A 558 2.11 -18.97 -10.44
CA GLY A 558 2.56 -20.22 -11.03
C GLY A 558 4.01 -20.52 -10.63
N ASP A 559 4.43 -21.78 -10.79
CA ASP A 559 5.72 -22.28 -10.34
C ASP A 559 6.71 -22.35 -11.51
N GLU A 560 7.78 -21.56 -11.45
CA GLU A 560 8.82 -21.52 -12.47
C GLU A 560 9.65 -22.82 -12.57
N ARG A 561 9.46 -23.74 -11.64
CA ARG A 561 10.09 -25.08 -11.68
C ARG A 561 9.32 -26.05 -12.57
N ASP A 562 8.04 -25.77 -12.83
CA ASP A 562 7.26 -26.48 -13.85
C ASP A 562 7.65 -25.99 -15.24
N THR A 563 7.99 -26.91 -16.13
CA THR A 563 8.52 -26.60 -17.48
C THR A 563 7.48 -25.90 -18.36
N ALA A 564 6.20 -26.27 -18.28
CA ALA A 564 5.13 -25.64 -19.06
C ALA A 564 4.87 -24.21 -18.56
N MET A 565 4.88 -24.01 -17.23
CA MET A 565 4.74 -22.70 -16.62
C MET A 565 5.94 -21.79 -16.93
N ALA A 566 7.16 -22.31 -16.83
CA ALA A 566 8.37 -21.58 -17.20
C ALA A 566 8.34 -21.13 -18.66
N ALA A 567 7.91 -22.00 -19.57
CA ALA A 567 7.76 -21.66 -21.00
C ALA A 567 6.65 -20.61 -21.23
N PHE A 568 5.56 -20.67 -20.47
CA PHE A 568 4.53 -19.63 -20.49
C PHE A 568 5.09 -18.28 -20.03
N PHE A 569 5.81 -18.23 -18.93
CA PHE A 569 6.45 -17.02 -18.42
C PHE A 569 7.42 -16.40 -19.42
N GLU A 570 8.25 -17.21 -20.10
CA GLU A 570 9.16 -16.70 -21.14
C GLU A 570 8.41 -16.08 -22.32
N ARG A 571 7.32 -16.71 -22.76
CA ARG A 571 6.51 -16.21 -23.88
C ARG A 571 5.81 -14.89 -23.56
N THR A 572 5.30 -14.75 -22.34
CA THR A 572 4.52 -13.59 -21.90
C THR A 572 5.35 -12.50 -21.23
N ALA A 573 6.64 -12.76 -20.97
CA ALA A 573 7.52 -11.81 -20.32
C ALA A 573 7.63 -10.48 -21.09
N PRO A 574 7.33 -9.32 -20.46
CA PRO A 574 7.58 -8.02 -21.08
C PRO A 574 9.02 -7.85 -21.57
N LEU A 575 10.01 -8.34 -20.81
CA LEU A 575 11.42 -8.28 -21.18
C LEU A 575 11.71 -8.99 -22.51
N ASN A 576 11.01 -10.06 -22.83
CA ASN A 576 11.20 -10.82 -24.08
C ASN A 576 10.37 -10.24 -25.24
N ASN A 577 9.43 -9.34 -24.97
CA ASN A 577 8.58 -8.69 -25.96
C ASN A 577 8.89 -7.18 -26.11
N VAL A 578 10.03 -6.73 -25.61
CA VAL A 578 10.42 -5.31 -25.55
C VAL A 578 10.58 -4.65 -26.92
N ASP A 579 10.85 -5.41 -27.98
CA ASP A 579 10.90 -4.96 -29.36
C ASP A 579 9.57 -4.38 -29.87
N LYS A 580 8.45 -4.76 -29.24
CA LYS A 580 7.10 -4.24 -29.53
C LYS A 580 6.81 -2.92 -28.81
N ILE A 581 7.65 -2.51 -27.84
CA ILE A 581 7.46 -1.28 -27.07
C ILE A 581 8.18 -0.13 -27.78
N THR A 582 7.41 0.70 -28.46
CA THR A 582 7.92 1.87 -29.20
C THR A 582 7.50 3.20 -28.59
N LYS A 583 6.58 3.17 -27.63
CA LYS A 583 6.10 4.37 -26.91
C LYS A 583 7.04 4.74 -25.77
N PRO A 584 7.11 6.03 -25.39
CA PRO A 584 7.92 6.47 -24.26
C PRO A 584 7.56 5.72 -22.97
N MET A 585 8.60 5.28 -22.26
CA MET A 585 8.50 4.58 -20.98
C MET A 585 9.19 5.37 -19.88
N PHE A 586 8.59 5.42 -18.69
CA PHE A 586 9.27 5.85 -17.47
C PHE A 586 9.30 4.68 -16.49
N ILE A 587 10.48 4.28 -16.04
CA ILE A 587 10.71 3.12 -15.17
C ILE A 587 11.32 3.60 -13.86
N VAL A 588 10.70 3.21 -12.73
CA VAL A 588 11.06 3.67 -11.38
C VAL A 588 11.36 2.48 -10.47
N GLN A 589 12.45 2.54 -9.69
CA GLN A 589 12.89 1.44 -8.84
C GLN A 589 13.54 1.90 -7.54
N GLY A 590 13.33 1.16 -6.46
CA GLY A 590 14.15 1.23 -5.25
C GLY A 590 15.26 0.19 -5.27
N LYS A 591 16.48 0.59 -4.93
CA LYS A 591 17.66 -0.30 -4.99
C LYS A 591 17.59 -1.47 -4.02
N ASN A 592 16.95 -1.26 -2.86
CA ASN A 592 16.89 -2.22 -1.76
C ASN A 592 15.60 -3.06 -1.78
N ASP A 593 14.88 -3.09 -2.90
CA ASP A 593 13.61 -3.80 -3.03
C ASP A 593 13.77 -5.32 -2.83
N PRO A 594 13.23 -5.90 -1.73
CA PRO A 594 13.32 -7.33 -1.47
C PRO A 594 12.21 -8.12 -2.19
N ARG A 595 11.23 -7.40 -2.75
CA ARG A 595 10.08 -8.01 -3.42
C ARG A 595 10.33 -8.20 -4.89
N VAL A 596 10.60 -7.12 -5.61
CA VAL A 596 10.96 -7.12 -7.03
C VAL A 596 12.40 -6.64 -7.15
N PRO A 597 13.36 -7.53 -7.44
CA PRO A 597 14.75 -7.15 -7.56
C PRO A 597 14.94 -6.01 -8.56
N TYR A 598 15.76 -5.03 -8.22
CA TYR A 598 16.00 -3.86 -9.08
C TYR A 598 16.52 -4.22 -10.48
N THR A 599 17.08 -5.43 -10.65
CA THR A 599 17.52 -5.95 -11.94
C THR A 599 16.38 -6.15 -12.94
N GLU A 600 15.14 -6.35 -12.48
CA GLU A 600 13.96 -6.44 -13.35
C GLU A 600 13.77 -5.12 -14.13
N SER A 601 13.76 -3.99 -13.40
CA SER A 601 13.61 -2.65 -13.98
C SER A 601 14.84 -2.24 -14.79
N GLN A 602 16.05 -2.54 -14.30
CA GLN A 602 17.29 -2.18 -14.98
C GLN A 602 17.39 -2.88 -16.34
N ASN A 603 17.18 -4.20 -16.38
CA ASN A 603 17.21 -4.98 -17.63
C ASN A 603 16.17 -4.46 -18.64
N MET A 604 14.99 -4.08 -18.16
CA MET A 604 13.93 -3.55 -19.01
C MET A 604 14.33 -2.20 -19.63
N ALA A 605 14.83 -1.26 -18.81
CA ALA A 605 15.28 0.05 -19.28
C ALA A 605 16.43 -0.05 -20.29
N GLU A 606 17.44 -0.88 -20.00
CA GLU A 606 18.58 -1.10 -20.88
C GLU A 606 18.16 -1.68 -22.24
N LYS A 607 17.24 -2.64 -22.25
CA LYS A 607 16.79 -3.30 -23.47
C LYS A 607 15.90 -2.40 -24.33
N ILE A 608 15.01 -1.58 -23.71
CA ILE A 608 14.24 -0.54 -24.44
C ILE A 608 15.19 0.45 -25.10
N LYS A 609 16.17 0.95 -24.36
CA LYS A 609 17.16 1.90 -24.87
C LYS A 609 17.99 1.34 -26.01
N LYS A 610 18.43 0.05 -25.89
CA LYS A 610 19.17 -0.67 -26.93
C LYS A 610 18.35 -0.78 -28.23
N ASN A 611 17.03 -0.92 -28.11
CA ASN A 611 16.11 -0.99 -29.27
C ASN A 611 15.75 0.40 -29.83
N GLY A 612 16.35 1.48 -29.31
CA GLY A 612 16.09 2.86 -29.76
C GLY A 612 14.81 3.49 -29.18
N GLY A 613 14.19 2.84 -28.20
CA GLY A 613 13.00 3.36 -27.52
C GLY A 613 13.34 4.53 -26.56
N ALA A 614 12.41 5.46 -26.41
CA ALA A 614 12.54 6.54 -25.43
C ALA A 614 12.23 6.01 -24.01
N VAL A 615 13.25 6.02 -23.14
CA VAL A 615 13.10 5.54 -21.76
C VAL A 615 13.67 6.56 -20.77
N TRP A 616 12.89 6.85 -19.73
CA TRP A 616 13.31 7.51 -18.51
C TRP A 616 13.49 6.46 -17.43
N TYR A 617 14.60 6.49 -16.71
CA TYR A 617 14.88 5.59 -15.60
C TYR A 617 15.25 6.37 -14.35
N LEU A 618 14.61 6.04 -13.23
CA LEU A 618 14.87 6.61 -11.91
C LEU A 618 15.05 5.50 -10.89
N MET A 619 16.20 5.44 -10.22
CA MET A 619 16.43 4.53 -9.11
C MET A 619 16.88 5.31 -7.88
N ALA A 620 16.30 4.99 -6.71
CA ALA A 620 16.73 5.53 -5.42
C ALA A 620 17.51 4.48 -4.63
N ASN A 621 18.77 4.82 -4.25
CA ASN A 621 19.70 3.91 -3.58
C ASN A 621 19.30 3.59 -2.12
N ASP A 622 18.43 4.39 -1.54
CA ASP A 622 17.99 4.33 -0.14
C ASP A 622 16.47 4.03 -0.01
N GLU A 623 15.89 3.43 -1.04
CA GLU A 623 14.47 3.02 -1.10
C GLU A 623 14.33 1.54 -1.45
N GLY A 624 13.17 0.97 -1.07
CA GLY A 624 12.79 -0.41 -1.34
C GLY A 624 11.65 -0.53 -2.34
N HIS A 625 10.59 -1.29 -1.97
CA HIS A 625 9.43 -1.54 -2.82
C HIS A 625 8.50 -0.31 -2.90
N GLY A 626 8.96 0.72 -3.60
CA GLY A 626 8.37 2.05 -3.66
C GLY A 626 9.15 3.07 -2.83
N PHE A 627 8.86 4.36 -3.05
CA PHE A 627 9.56 5.45 -2.35
C PHE A 627 8.79 5.85 -1.09
N GLY A 628 9.42 5.70 0.07
CA GLY A 628 8.88 6.06 1.38
C GLY A 628 9.29 7.45 1.87
N LYS A 629 10.42 7.98 1.38
CA LYS A 629 10.99 9.27 1.78
C LYS A 629 10.42 10.40 0.93
N LYS A 630 9.93 11.45 1.58
CA LYS A 630 9.30 12.59 0.88
C LYS A 630 10.18 13.20 -0.20
N ASN A 631 11.47 13.40 0.08
CA ASN A 631 12.38 14.01 -0.89
C ASN A 631 12.47 13.19 -2.18
N ASN A 632 12.54 11.85 -2.07
CA ASN A 632 12.57 10.96 -3.21
C ASN A 632 11.22 10.95 -3.94
N GLN A 633 10.11 10.93 -3.17
CA GLN A 633 8.76 11.03 -3.73
C GLN A 633 8.52 12.36 -4.46
N ASP A 634 9.07 13.46 -3.95
CA ASP A 634 8.93 14.77 -4.57
C ASP A 634 9.66 14.81 -5.91
N PHE A 635 10.92 14.33 -5.96
CA PHE A 635 11.67 14.25 -7.22
C PHE A 635 11.00 13.34 -8.24
N LEU A 636 10.52 12.16 -7.82
CA LEU A 636 9.72 11.28 -8.66
C LEU A 636 8.49 12.00 -9.21
N PHE A 637 7.78 12.73 -8.35
CA PHE A 637 6.57 13.44 -8.77
C PHE A 637 6.87 14.57 -9.77
N TYR A 638 7.96 15.34 -9.58
CA TYR A 638 8.40 16.34 -10.54
C TYR A 638 8.69 15.72 -11.91
N ALA A 639 9.40 14.58 -11.92
CA ALA A 639 9.66 13.84 -13.14
C ALA A 639 8.36 13.29 -13.78
N MET A 640 7.41 12.80 -12.98
CA MET A 640 6.10 12.34 -13.48
C MET A 640 5.31 13.50 -14.12
N VAL A 641 5.31 14.67 -13.50
CA VAL A 641 4.62 15.86 -14.04
C VAL A 641 5.20 16.25 -15.41
N GLU A 642 6.52 16.30 -15.52
CA GLU A 642 7.18 16.60 -16.78
C GLU A 642 6.93 15.52 -17.84
N PHE A 643 6.95 14.25 -17.45
CA PHE A 643 6.66 13.12 -18.33
C PHE A 643 5.22 13.18 -18.88
N VAL A 644 4.25 13.41 -17.99
CA VAL A 644 2.82 13.53 -18.36
C VAL A 644 2.58 14.76 -19.25
N LYS A 645 3.14 15.91 -18.91
CA LYS A 645 3.05 17.10 -19.77
C LYS A 645 3.59 16.82 -21.17
N ARG A 646 4.77 16.20 -21.26
CA ARG A 646 5.48 15.96 -22.52
C ARG A 646 4.83 14.92 -23.41
N TYR A 647 4.38 13.79 -22.85
CA TYR A 647 3.98 12.63 -23.64
C TYR A 647 2.48 12.32 -23.63
N LEU A 648 1.72 12.84 -22.66
CA LEU A 648 0.29 12.58 -22.57
C LEU A 648 -0.57 13.81 -22.91
N VAL A 649 -0.16 15.00 -22.42
CA VAL A 649 -1.00 16.22 -22.52
C VAL A 649 -0.68 17.01 -23.78
N ASN A 650 0.61 17.26 -24.07
CA ASN A 650 1.03 18.00 -25.24
C ASN A 650 0.91 17.13 -26.51
N ASP A 651 0.51 17.76 -27.62
CA ASP A 651 0.35 17.09 -28.92
C ASP A 651 1.71 16.78 -29.59
#